data_9a7d75b79f55ae39ea3779e9279fee13
#
_entry.id   9a7d75b79f55ae39ea3779e9279fee13
#
_cell.length_a   1.000
_cell.length_b   1.000
_cell.length_c   1.000
_cell.angle_alpha   90.00
_cell.angle_beta   90.00
_cell.angle_gamma   90.00
#
_symmetry.space_group_name_H-M   'P 1'
#
loop_
_entity.id
_entity.type
_entity.pdbx_description
1 polymer ?
#
loop_
_entity_poly.entity_id
_entity_poly.type
_entity_poly.pdbx_seq_one_letter_code
_entity_poly.pdbx_strand_id
1 'polypeptide(L)'
;MKKLLIAISIFTASSAFSQVISIASARSTSLGQTVTVSGVVTNGSELGALRYLQDGTAGIAAYGGSVSGINRYDSITVTGPLTEFNGLLEIGTGQSGGNPTYINHGPAQVIPQPLTVPLSAVNEAVEGQLVVINNVTFTTSGSFASGNSTVQVTDGSTTLDIRINGTTNIDGTNIPSGTVSITGIVGQFNTNYQIIPRDLNDIVPYVAPQKEINVLVNGTTYLSGTTFYLGTATTANITIENLGVGNLTINGASFTGTQAAAYSTSIAAGTVGPESNNPYTLTVTPTANGSHNATLTISSDDADESAYVINFEAGGLDGLATQPTSNASALTFPVNKAYRVSGSFNAGAGATKYLVLWNNGSAVTGAPVDGTTYQRGDVIGNARVAYVGSATGFTPRGVIANQNYHFAVYAFNGSNGIENYLTTAPAIGSVTSGGQEIGNYYSSISTDQSTFAADLKALTNPHTMITYYNYLQTMLNNFSLRDTTGGQTYVECLYSGHKEVFSGTFTWTDANFSREHVYAHSWMPGNPYNSPEHPAYTDQHNLFPVRMPNVNAVRSNYPFGEVVSVQSSYLDSKFGANAEGRTVYEPRDEIKGDVARALMYMATTYNGTGGGIWAFPEQISFLIMYGQDPEVIRQWHFEDLPDNFEIARNEYVYSVQGNRNPFIDSVDYACYIDFGSMNYNGAGCGPLSVKEVITSNDVLIFPVPASSNLSVLVNNTQISGYELIDLQGRVIITGKEVNAVSTDININGLISGSYLLHITTPKGEVTQKVIIK
;
A
#
# COMPACT_ATOMS: atom_id res chain seq x y z
N MET A 1 24.82 53.64 34.20
CA MET A 1 23.72 52.75 34.61
C MET A 1 23.04 52.20 33.34
N LYS A 2 23.49 51.05 32.86
CA LYS A 2 22.89 50.36 31.70
C LYS A 2 21.88 49.34 32.22
N LYS A 3 20.61 49.52 31.89
CA LYS A 3 19.53 48.59 32.19
C LYS A 3 19.57 47.42 31.17
N LEU A 4 19.80 46.21 31.63
CA LEU A 4 19.70 45.00 30.89
C LEU A 4 18.22 44.53 30.84
N LEU A 5 17.60 44.55 29.70
CA LEU A 5 16.26 43.94 29.49
C LEU A 5 16.50 42.46 29.20
N ILE A 6 16.03 41.61 30.09
CA ILE A 6 15.91 40.17 29.84
C ILE A 6 14.53 39.93 29.22
N ALA A 7 14.49 39.54 27.96
CA ALA A 7 13.29 39.05 27.31
C ALA A 7 13.07 37.57 27.68
N ILE A 8 12.06 37.31 28.49
CA ILE A 8 11.60 35.95 28.79
C ILE A 8 10.68 35.52 27.63
N SER A 9 11.15 34.65 26.76
CA SER A 9 10.32 33.97 25.77
C SER A 9 9.50 32.89 26.46
N ILE A 10 8.22 33.17 26.66
CA ILE A 10 7.27 32.14 27.10
C ILE A 10 6.98 31.27 25.88
N PHE A 11 7.56 30.07 25.85
CA PHE A 11 7.14 28.97 24.96
C PHE A 11 5.79 28.46 25.48
N THR A 12 4.71 28.90 24.90
CA THR A 12 3.43 28.21 25.04
C THR A 12 3.49 26.97 24.14
N ALA A 13 3.72 25.83 24.74
CA ALA A 13 3.43 24.55 24.08
C ALA A 13 1.92 24.49 23.85
N SER A 14 1.47 24.81 22.66
CA SER A 14 0.12 24.48 22.22
C SER A 14 0.06 22.97 22.06
N SER A 15 -0.54 22.28 23.02
CA SER A 15 -1.00 20.90 22.82
C SER A 15 -2.01 20.95 21.68
N ALA A 16 -1.61 20.49 20.50
CA ALA A 16 -2.53 20.26 19.39
C ALA A 16 -3.47 19.12 19.84
N PHE A 17 -4.67 19.47 20.27
CA PHE A 17 -5.73 18.48 20.44
C PHE A 17 -6.03 17.91 19.05
N SER A 18 -5.75 16.62 18.85
CA SER A 18 -6.20 15.89 17.66
C SER A 18 -7.73 16.04 17.60
N GLN A 19 -8.23 16.47 16.44
CA GLN A 19 -9.67 16.60 16.23
C GLN A 19 -10.33 15.23 16.39
N VAL A 20 -11.44 15.18 17.13
CA VAL A 20 -12.25 13.97 17.23
C VAL A 20 -12.88 13.70 15.86
N ILE A 21 -12.65 12.51 15.32
CA ILE A 21 -13.21 12.04 14.04
C ILE A 21 -14.15 10.87 14.28
N SER A 22 -15.02 10.54 13.31
CA SER A 22 -15.85 9.34 13.39
C SER A 22 -15.00 8.08 13.37
N ILE A 23 -15.51 6.99 13.96
CA ILE A 23 -14.81 5.70 13.94
C ILE A 23 -14.63 5.20 12.48
N ALA A 24 -15.63 5.38 11.61
CA ALA A 24 -15.48 5.05 10.19
C ALA A 24 -14.34 5.82 9.52
N SER A 25 -14.18 7.11 9.84
CA SER A 25 -13.05 7.91 9.34
C SER A 25 -11.71 7.45 9.91
N ALA A 26 -11.68 7.07 11.20
CA ALA A 26 -10.48 6.52 11.81
C ALA A 26 -10.06 5.20 11.16
N ARG A 27 -11.01 4.29 10.88
CA ARG A 27 -10.76 3.02 10.18
C ARG A 27 -10.17 3.20 8.78
N SER A 28 -10.46 4.30 8.11
CA SER A 28 -9.88 4.64 6.80
C SER A 28 -8.52 5.35 6.87
N THR A 29 -8.02 5.62 8.08
CA THR A 29 -6.73 6.28 8.29
C THR A 29 -5.60 5.25 8.21
N SER A 30 -4.42 5.66 7.72
CA SER A 30 -3.26 4.77 7.63
C SER A 30 -2.77 4.32 9.00
N LEU A 31 -2.33 3.06 9.09
CA LEU A 31 -1.71 2.52 10.31
C LEU A 31 -0.52 3.39 10.77
N GLY A 32 -0.34 3.47 12.08
CA GLY A 32 0.68 4.29 12.73
C GLY A 32 0.28 5.75 12.93
N GLN A 33 -0.80 6.23 12.32
CA GLN A 33 -1.31 7.59 12.55
C GLN A 33 -2.07 7.66 13.86
N THR A 34 -1.85 8.73 14.60
CA THR A 34 -2.63 8.98 15.82
C THR A 34 -4.02 9.49 15.44
N VAL A 35 -5.03 8.79 15.93
CA VAL A 35 -6.44 9.15 15.79
C VAL A 35 -7.05 9.47 17.14
N THR A 36 -8.08 10.31 17.12
CA THR A 36 -8.93 10.57 18.30
C THR A 36 -10.36 10.29 17.91
N VAL A 37 -10.99 9.33 18.59
CA VAL A 37 -12.39 8.94 18.36
C VAL A 37 -13.18 8.98 19.66
N SER A 38 -14.48 9.20 19.54
CA SER A 38 -15.41 9.07 20.66
C SER A 38 -16.43 7.99 20.36
N GLY A 39 -16.75 7.18 21.36
CA GLY A 39 -17.73 6.11 21.23
C GLY A 39 -18.17 5.53 22.57
N VAL A 40 -19.10 4.61 22.51
CA VAL A 40 -19.57 3.85 23.66
C VAL A 40 -18.86 2.51 23.70
N VAL A 41 -18.31 2.15 24.86
CA VAL A 41 -17.62 0.88 25.07
C VAL A 41 -18.61 -0.26 25.14
N THR A 42 -18.46 -1.26 24.29
CA THR A 42 -19.41 -2.37 24.16
C THR A 42 -19.07 -3.61 25.01
N ASN A 43 -17.85 -3.66 25.59
CA ASN A 43 -17.42 -4.71 26.53
C ASN A 43 -16.75 -4.13 27.77
N GLY A 44 -16.60 -4.96 28.82
CA GLY A 44 -15.88 -4.64 30.04
C GLY A 44 -14.60 -5.46 30.20
N SER A 45 -14.28 -5.81 31.45
CA SER A 45 -13.08 -6.58 31.81
C SER A 45 -13.15 -8.06 31.38
N GLU A 46 -14.29 -8.54 30.95
CA GLU A 46 -14.49 -9.90 30.44
C GLU A 46 -13.70 -10.22 29.18
N LEU A 47 -13.19 -9.22 28.45
CA LEU A 47 -12.29 -9.40 27.33
C LEU A 47 -10.86 -8.92 27.64
N GLY A 48 -10.46 -8.94 28.91
CA GLY A 48 -9.11 -8.56 29.34
C GLY A 48 -8.82 -7.06 29.18
N ALA A 49 -7.68 -6.71 28.55
CA ALA A 49 -7.25 -5.34 28.34
C ALA A 49 -7.84 -4.70 27.06
N LEU A 50 -8.60 -5.44 26.28
CA LEU A 50 -9.22 -4.99 25.04
C LEU A 50 -10.56 -4.32 25.33
N ARG A 51 -10.80 -3.14 24.73
CA ARG A 51 -12.09 -2.45 24.74
C ARG A 51 -12.50 -2.18 23.31
N TYR A 52 -13.74 -2.51 22.98
CA TYR A 52 -14.34 -2.16 21.71
C TYR A 52 -15.22 -0.94 21.91
N LEU A 53 -15.08 0.03 21.01
CA LEU A 53 -15.85 1.25 20.98
C LEU A 53 -16.72 1.26 19.73
N GLN A 54 -17.94 1.75 19.88
CA GLN A 54 -18.86 1.92 18.77
C GLN A 54 -19.45 3.33 18.80
N ASP A 55 -19.52 3.97 17.64
CA ASP A 55 -20.30 5.19 17.41
C ASP A 55 -21.43 4.89 16.40
N GLY A 56 -22.11 5.92 15.91
CA GLY A 56 -23.16 5.74 14.89
C GLY A 56 -22.64 5.40 13.49
N THR A 57 -21.32 5.23 13.30
CA THR A 57 -20.70 5.02 11.97
C THR A 57 -19.96 3.71 11.85
N ALA A 58 -19.32 3.21 12.90
CA ALA A 58 -18.54 1.96 12.90
C ALA A 58 -18.15 1.52 14.32
N GLY A 59 -17.41 0.42 14.42
CA GLY A 59 -16.75 -0.06 15.63
C GLY A 59 -15.23 -0.09 15.47
N ILE A 60 -14.49 -0.01 16.59
CA ILE A 60 -13.03 -0.13 16.62
C ILE A 60 -12.58 -0.66 17.97
N ALA A 61 -11.47 -1.41 17.99
CA ALA A 61 -10.83 -1.85 19.21
C ALA A 61 -9.89 -0.78 19.78
N ALA A 62 -9.70 -0.77 21.09
CA ALA A 62 -8.62 -0.05 21.79
C ALA A 62 -7.94 -1.02 22.77
N TYR A 63 -6.62 -1.12 22.68
CA TYR A 63 -5.84 -2.06 23.45
C TYR A 63 -4.75 -1.39 24.29
N GLY A 64 -4.62 -1.81 25.54
CA GLY A 64 -3.55 -1.38 26.42
C GLY A 64 -3.98 -1.36 27.89
N GLY A 65 -2.99 -1.39 28.80
CA GLY A 65 -3.25 -1.36 30.24
C GLY A 65 -4.00 -0.11 30.69
N SER A 66 -3.86 1.01 29.99
CA SER A 66 -4.58 2.26 30.30
C SER A 66 -6.10 2.13 30.17
N VAL A 67 -6.61 1.41 29.14
CA VAL A 67 -8.04 1.29 28.89
C VAL A 67 -8.69 0.09 29.63
N SER A 68 -7.92 -0.77 30.26
CA SER A 68 -8.41 -2.01 30.89
C SER A 68 -9.40 -1.79 32.03
N GLY A 69 -9.39 -0.61 32.66
CA GLY A 69 -10.30 -0.24 33.76
C GLY A 69 -11.63 0.38 33.33
N ILE A 70 -11.90 0.52 32.05
CA ILE A 70 -13.12 1.14 31.53
C ILE A 70 -14.25 0.11 31.54
N ASN A 71 -15.44 0.52 32.01
CA ASN A 71 -16.59 -0.36 32.09
C ASN A 71 -17.37 -0.44 30.78
N ARG A 72 -18.10 -1.56 30.61
CA ARG A 72 -19.08 -1.71 29.53
C ARG A 72 -20.09 -0.57 29.60
N TYR A 73 -20.38 0.03 28.46
CA TYR A 73 -21.29 1.16 28.27
C TYR A 73 -20.82 2.51 28.82
N ASP A 74 -19.56 2.65 29.22
CA ASP A 74 -18.98 3.99 29.38
C ASP A 74 -18.84 4.69 28.03
N SER A 75 -19.13 5.99 27.98
CA SER A 75 -18.81 6.85 26.85
C SER A 75 -17.39 7.38 27.03
N ILE A 76 -16.53 7.19 26.05
CA ILE A 76 -15.13 7.59 26.13
C ILE A 76 -14.65 8.28 24.86
N THR A 77 -13.63 9.12 25.02
CA THR A 77 -12.81 9.60 23.91
C THR A 77 -11.43 8.97 24.03
N VAL A 78 -10.97 8.27 23.00
CA VAL A 78 -9.66 7.59 22.97
C VAL A 78 -8.77 8.23 21.94
N THR A 79 -7.50 8.45 22.30
CA THR A 79 -6.46 8.96 21.42
C THR A 79 -5.25 8.04 21.45
N GLY A 80 -4.81 7.60 20.29
CA GLY A 80 -3.63 6.75 20.17
C GLY A 80 -3.30 6.43 18.71
N PRO A 81 -2.17 5.78 18.47
CA PRO A 81 -1.81 5.30 17.14
C PRO A 81 -2.77 4.21 16.68
N LEU A 82 -3.12 4.23 15.42
CA LEU A 82 -3.87 3.15 14.77
C LEU A 82 -2.91 2.01 14.47
N THR A 83 -3.19 0.82 14.99
CA THR A 83 -2.37 -0.38 14.82
C THR A 83 -3.24 -1.55 14.40
N GLU A 84 -2.61 -2.62 13.96
CA GLU A 84 -3.28 -3.87 13.64
C GLU A 84 -2.59 -5.02 14.36
N PHE A 85 -3.38 -5.87 15.02
CA PHE A 85 -2.88 -7.05 15.70
C PHE A 85 -3.62 -8.30 15.22
N ASN A 86 -2.91 -9.17 14.49
CA ASN A 86 -3.49 -10.37 13.88
C ASN A 86 -4.75 -10.08 13.05
N GLY A 87 -4.74 -9.01 12.26
CA GLY A 87 -5.85 -8.56 11.44
C GLY A 87 -6.79 -7.57 12.13
N LEU A 88 -6.95 -7.62 13.44
CA LEU A 88 -7.83 -6.72 14.18
C LEU A 88 -7.28 -5.29 14.19
N LEU A 89 -8.07 -4.34 13.70
CA LEU A 89 -7.73 -2.93 13.76
C LEU A 89 -7.97 -2.35 15.15
N GLU A 90 -6.95 -1.73 15.75
CA GLU A 90 -7.03 -1.21 17.10
C GLU A 90 -6.32 0.13 17.30
N ILE A 91 -6.81 0.93 18.25
CA ILE A 91 -6.13 2.11 18.76
C ILE A 91 -5.31 1.67 19.97
N GLY A 92 -3.98 1.76 19.86
CA GLY A 92 -3.12 1.35 20.95
C GLY A 92 -1.73 0.98 20.53
N THR A 93 -1.08 0.17 21.36
CA THR A 93 0.35 -0.01 21.25
C THR A 93 0.77 -1.04 20.24
N GLY A 94 -0.11 -1.90 19.73
CA GLY A 94 0.42 -3.09 19.13
C GLY A 94 1.59 -3.58 20.01
N GLN A 95 2.50 -4.35 19.51
CA GLN A 95 3.66 -4.79 20.34
C GLN A 95 4.74 -3.73 20.59
N SER A 96 4.64 -2.51 20.05
CA SER A 96 5.77 -1.55 20.03
C SER A 96 5.43 -0.06 20.22
N GLY A 97 4.21 0.33 20.49
CA GLY A 97 3.82 1.75 20.67
C GLY A 97 3.32 2.10 22.07
N GLY A 98 3.15 3.38 22.39
CA GLY A 98 2.68 3.83 23.71
C GLY A 98 1.19 3.49 23.98
N ASN A 99 0.80 3.34 25.23
CA ASN A 99 -0.59 3.13 25.63
C ASN A 99 -1.48 4.25 25.08
N PRO A 100 -2.70 3.94 24.58
CA PRO A 100 -3.64 4.96 24.22
C PRO A 100 -4.03 5.79 25.46
N THR A 101 -4.29 7.06 25.25
CA THR A 101 -4.88 7.92 26.28
C THR A 101 -6.39 7.95 26.11
N TYR A 102 -7.13 8.17 27.19
CA TYR A 102 -8.59 8.26 27.12
C TYR A 102 -9.14 9.30 28.09
N ILE A 103 -10.33 9.78 27.75
CA ILE A 103 -11.17 10.58 28.65
C ILE A 103 -12.45 9.76 28.84
N ASN A 104 -12.76 9.39 30.08
CA ASN A 104 -14.00 8.72 30.43
C ASN A 104 -15.06 9.77 30.78
N HIS A 105 -16.18 9.76 30.06
CA HIS A 105 -17.31 10.69 30.25
C HIS A 105 -18.39 10.08 31.18
N GLY A 106 -18.13 8.84 31.67
CA GLY A 106 -19.09 8.08 32.48
C GLY A 106 -20.08 7.29 31.61
N PRO A 107 -21.14 6.73 32.24
CA PRO A 107 -22.11 5.91 31.54
C PRO A 107 -22.79 6.62 30.40
N ALA A 108 -22.85 5.97 29.22
CA ALA A 108 -23.49 6.51 28.03
C ALA A 108 -25.01 6.69 28.24
N GLN A 109 -25.55 7.76 27.71
CA GLN A 109 -27.00 8.01 27.76
C GLN A 109 -27.79 7.14 26.78
N VAL A 110 -27.13 6.74 25.67
CA VAL A 110 -27.71 5.85 24.68
C VAL A 110 -26.74 4.67 24.52
N ILE A 111 -27.22 3.47 24.75
CA ILE A 111 -26.46 2.24 24.62
C ILE A 111 -26.62 1.74 23.19
N PRO A 112 -25.52 1.41 22.47
CA PRO A 112 -25.58 0.82 21.13
C PRO A 112 -26.40 -0.47 21.15
N GLN A 113 -27.41 -0.56 20.28
CA GLN A 113 -28.14 -1.80 20.07
C GLN A 113 -27.33 -2.74 19.18
N PRO A 114 -27.39 -4.05 19.37
CA PRO A 114 -26.74 -5.00 18.46
C PRO A 114 -27.31 -4.88 17.05
N LEU A 115 -26.44 -4.81 16.06
CA LEU A 115 -26.84 -4.85 14.66
C LEU A 115 -27.17 -6.29 14.25
N THR A 116 -28.39 -6.55 13.77
CA THR A 116 -28.76 -7.87 13.25
C THR A 116 -28.07 -8.11 11.91
N VAL A 117 -27.28 -9.17 11.81
CA VAL A 117 -26.55 -9.52 10.58
C VAL A 117 -26.63 -11.03 10.29
N PRO A 118 -26.73 -11.46 9.03
CA PRO A 118 -26.55 -12.87 8.67
C PRO A 118 -25.08 -13.29 8.84
N LEU A 119 -24.82 -14.61 9.00
CA LEU A 119 -23.46 -15.11 9.18
C LEU A 119 -22.51 -14.65 8.04
N SER A 120 -22.98 -14.63 6.80
CA SER A 120 -22.22 -14.22 5.63
C SER A 120 -21.80 -12.73 5.61
N ALA A 121 -22.45 -11.89 6.43
CA ALA A 121 -22.13 -10.47 6.53
C ALA A 121 -21.17 -10.15 7.69
N VAL A 122 -20.72 -11.15 8.47
CA VAL A 122 -19.70 -10.97 9.50
C VAL A 122 -18.32 -10.89 8.83
N ASN A 123 -17.88 -9.66 8.57
CA ASN A 123 -16.66 -9.33 7.84
C ASN A 123 -16.13 -7.96 8.29
N GLU A 124 -15.16 -7.41 7.55
CA GLU A 124 -14.52 -6.11 7.80
C GLU A 124 -15.52 -4.94 7.99
N ALA A 125 -16.66 -4.98 7.29
CA ALA A 125 -17.63 -3.88 7.34
C ALA A 125 -18.29 -3.73 8.73
N VAL A 126 -18.32 -4.81 9.52
CA VAL A 126 -18.89 -4.84 10.86
C VAL A 126 -17.88 -5.17 11.97
N GLU A 127 -16.59 -5.22 11.63
CA GLU A 127 -15.52 -5.43 12.62
C GLU A 127 -15.57 -4.35 13.72
N GLY A 128 -15.41 -4.77 14.96
CA GLY A 128 -15.46 -3.91 16.14
C GLY A 128 -16.86 -3.54 16.60
N GLN A 129 -17.91 -3.86 15.84
CA GLN A 129 -19.30 -3.56 16.19
C GLN A 129 -19.93 -4.66 17.01
N LEU A 130 -20.90 -4.27 17.81
CA LEU A 130 -21.80 -5.18 18.53
C LEU A 130 -22.87 -5.67 17.55
N VAL A 131 -22.91 -6.97 17.31
CA VAL A 131 -23.88 -7.60 16.38
C VAL A 131 -24.68 -8.67 17.08
N VAL A 132 -25.79 -9.06 16.47
CA VAL A 132 -26.55 -10.27 16.82
C VAL A 132 -26.76 -11.10 15.56
N ILE A 133 -26.45 -12.39 15.67
CA ILE A 133 -26.78 -13.40 14.66
C ILE A 133 -27.93 -14.30 15.23
N ASN A 134 -28.90 -14.55 14.40
CA ASN A 134 -30.11 -15.27 14.78
C ASN A 134 -30.22 -16.65 14.11
N ASN A 135 -30.99 -17.55 14.67
CA ASN A 135 -31.33 -18.86 14.12
C ASN A 135 -30.09 -19.70 13.70
N VAL A 136 -29.08 -19.71 14.55
CA VAL A 136 -27.85 -20.48 14.32
C VAL A 136 -27.77 -21.65 15.31
N THR A 137 -27.07 -22.72 14.91
CA THR A 137 -26.81 -23.89 15.75
C THR A 137 -25.31 -24.09 15.93
N PHE A 138 -24.89 -24.50 17.12
CA PHE A 138 -23.51 -24.90 17.34
C PHE A 138 -23.23 -26.22 16.60
N THR A 139 -22.06 -26.27 15.92
CA THR A 139 -21.63 -27.50 15.21
C THR A 139 -21.09 -28.57 16.14
N THR A 140 -20.83 -28.22 17.40
CA THR A 140 -20.32 -29.11 18.45
C THR A 140 -21.28 -29.14 19.63
N SER A 141 -21.25 -30.23 20.41
CA SER A 141 -22.04 -30.41 21.62
C SER A 141 -21.13 -30.66 22.83
N GLY A 142 -21.71 -30.64 24.02
CA GLY A 142 -21.00 -30.81 25.29
C GLY A 142 -20.84 -29.48 26.03
N SER A 143 -19.65 -29.17 26.50
CA SER A 143 -19.36 -27.93 27.20
C SER A 143 -18.32 -27.11 26.44
N PHE A 144 -18.39 -25.77 26.57
CA PHE A 144 -17.31 -24.90 26.14
C PHE A 144 -16.03 -25.31 26.89
N ALA A 145 -14.92 -25.47 26.12
CA ALA A 145 -13.66 -25.88 26.74
C ALA A 145 -13.16 -24.80 27.69
N SER A 146 -12.61 -25.25 28.85
CA SER A 146 -12.09 -24.32 29.85
C SER A 146 -10.93 -23.49 29.32
N GLY A 147 -10.91 -22.20 29.61
CA GLY A 147 -10.00 -21.22 29.10
C GLY A 147 -10.47 -20.66 27.76
N ASN A 148 -9.57 -20.01 27.04
CA ASN A 148 -9.87 -19.43 25.71
C ASN A 148 -10.15 -20.55 24.70
N SER A 149 -11.33 -20.55 24.08
CA SER A 149 -11.73 -21.58 23.12
C SER A 149 -12.46 -20.95 21.92
N THR A 150 -12.49 -21.68 20.80
CA THR A 150 -13.26 -21.31 19.62
C THR A 150 -14.16 -22.49 19.26
N VAL A 151 -15.44 -22.21 19.05
CA VAL A 151 -16.43 -23.16 18.55
C VAL A 151 -17.07 -22.57 17.31
N GLN A 152 -17.75 -23.40 16.52
CA GLN A 152 -18.40 -22.92 15.30
C GLN A 152 -19.91 -23.02 15.42
N VAL A 153 -20.58 -22.07 14.76
CA VAL A 153 -22.02 -22.09 14.52
C VAL A 153 -22.30 -22.13 13.03
N THR A 154 -23.50 -22.59 12.69
CA THR A 154 -23.97 -22.63 11.31
C THR A 154 -25.44 -22.21 11.21
N ASP A 155 -25.82 -21.57 10.10
CA ASP A 155 -27.19 -21.33 9.69
C ASP A 155 -27.69 -22.40 8.68
N GLY A 156 -26.88 -23.44 8.42
CA GLY A 156 -27.12 -24.49 7.44
C GLY A 156 -26.42 -24.24 6.08
N SER A 157 -26.01 -23.01 5.79
CA SER A 157 -25.30 -22.64 4.55
C SER A 157 -23.86 -22.15 4.83
N THR A 158 -23.67 -21.40 5.88
CA THR A 158 -22.41 -20.76 6.27
C THR A 158 -21.99 -21.23 7.66
N THR A 159 -20.69 -21.28 7.94
CA THR A 159 -20.14 -21.49 9.27
C THR A 159 -19.33 -20.29 9.71
N LEU A 160 -19.39 -19.97 11.01
CA LEU A 160 -18.69 -18.86 11.62
C LEU A 160 -18.08 -19.26 12.97
N ASP A 161 -16.90 -18.73 13.25
CA ASP A 161 -16.22 -18.92 14.53
C ASP A 161 -16.84 -18.06 15.63
N ILE A 162 -17.12 -18.69 16.78
CA ILE A 162 -17.50 -18.03 18.03
C ILE A 162 -16.33 -18.16 18.99
N ARG A 163 -15.73 -17.06 19.36
CA ARG A 163 -14.60 -17.02 20.28
C ARG A 163 -15.07 -16.83 21.70
N ILE A 164 -14.89 -17.84 22.53
CA ILE A 164 -15.18 -17.79 23.97
C ILE A 164 -13.89 -17.36 24.69
N ASN A 165 -13.98 -16.27 25.44
CA ASN A 165 -12.89 -15.84 26.30
C ASN A 165 -13.01 -16.51 27.68
N GLY A 166 -11.94 -17.11 28.16
CA GLY A 166 -11.91 -17.86 29.42
C GLY A 166 -12.14 -17.01 30.69
N THR A 167 -12.24 -15.69 30.54
CA THR A 167 -12.63 -14.76 31.63
C THR A 167 -14.11 -14.47 31.67
N THR A 168 -14.88 -14.98 30.70
CA THR A 168 -16.36 -14.84 30.68
C THR A 168 -17.02 -15.94 31.52
N ASN A 169 -18.28 -15.70 31.95
CA ASN A 169 -19.08 -16.72 32.61
C ASN A 169 -19.65 -17.78 31.64
N ILE A 170 -19.27 -17.74 30.36
CA ILE A 170 -19.58 -18.77 29.36
C ILE A 170 -18.61 -19.94 29.48
N ASP A 171 -17.38 -19.69 29.94
CA ASP A 171 -16.31 -20.68 30.08
C ASP A 171 -16.77 -21.90 30.90
N GLY A 172 -16.57 -23.09 30.35
CA GLY A 172 -16.93 -24.37 30.97
C GLY A 172 -18.43 -24.68 31.07
N THR A 173 -19.31 -23.78 30.58
CA THR A 173 -20.77 -24.05 30.57
C THR A 173 -21.16 -24.97 29.42
N ASN A 174 -22.38 -25.50 29.46
CA ASN A 174 -22.89 -26.37 28.41
C ASN A 174 -23.18 -25.59 27.12
N ILE A 175 -22.78 -26.17 25.99
CA ILE A 175 -23.13 -25.65 24.68
C ILE A 175 -24.62 -25.91 24.44
N PRO A 176 -25.42 -24.89 24.07
CA PRO A 176 -26.85 -25.06 23.77
C PRO A 176 -27.09 -26.07 22.64
N SER A 177 -28.10 -26.91 22.76
CA SER A 177 -28.43 -27.98 21.81
C SER A 177 -29.48 -27.59 20.75
N GLY A 178 -30.04 -26.40 20.81
CA GLY A 178 -31.05 -25.89 19.86
C GLY A 178 -30.54 -24.72 19.07
N THR A 179 -31.42 -24.11 18.29
CA THR A 179 -31.15 -22.83 17.63
C THR A 179 -31.05 -21.71 18.67
N VAL A 180 -30.06 -20.85 18.46
CA VAL A 180 -29.76 -19.73 19.36
C VAL A 180 -29.65 -18.42 18.59
N SER A 181 -29.86 -17.32 19.31
CA SER A 181 -29.38 -15.99 18.96
C SER A 181 -28.10 -15.73 19.72
N ILE A 182 -27.08 -15.25 19.04
CA ILE A 182 -25.78 -14.92 19.64
C ILE A 182 -25.51 -13.45 19.44
N THR A 183 -25.47 -12.68 20.50
CA THR A 183 -24.98 -11.32 20.54
C THR A 183 -23.47 -11.35 20.81
N GLY A 184 -22.71 -10.49 20.18
CA GLY A 184 -21.29 -10.39 20.49
C GLY A 184 -20.59 -9.33 19.62
N ILE A 185 -19.33 -9.12 19.89
CA ILE A 185 -18.52 -8.15 19.14
C ILE A 185 -17.83 -8.89 18.00
N VAL A 186 -17.84 -8.29 16.82
CA VAL A 186 -17.08 -8.85 15.71
C VAL A 186 -15.60 -8.52 15.90
N GLY A 187 -14.80 -9.56 16.07
CA GLY A 187 -13.36 -9.48 16.11
C GLY A 187 -12.73 -10.19 14.93
N GLN A 188 -11.45 -9.93 14.69
CA GLN A 188 -10.66 -10.61 13.68
C GLN A 188 -9.45 -11.31 14.31
N PHE A 189 -9.12 -12.48 13.80
CA PHE A 189 -7.88 -13.17 14.10
C PHE A 189 -7.26 -13.72 12.81
N ASN A 190 -6.16 -13.13 12.38
CA ASN A 190 -5.56 -13.28 11.05
C ASN A 190 -6.59 -12.91 9.96
N THR A 191 -6.99 -13.87 9.14
CA THR A 191 -7.98 -13.68 8.05
C THR A 191 -9.41 -14.05 8.47
N ASN A 192 -9.60 -14.54 9.68
CA ASN A 192 -10.88 -15.07 10.12
C ASN A 192 -11.63 -14.07 11.01
N TYR A 193 -12.85 -13.72 10.61
CA TYR A 193 -13.76 -12.97 11.45
C TYR A 193 -14.47 -13.92 12.40
N GLN A 194 -14.73 -13.45 13.61
CA GLN A 194 -15.36 -14.22 14.68
C GLN A 194 -16.28 -13.33 15.50
N ILE A 195 -17.30 -13.91 16.11
CA ILE A 195 -18.09 -13.21 17.12
C ILE A 195 -17.58 -13.58 18.50
N ILE A 196 -17.47 -12.59 19.37
CA ILE A 196 -16.98 -12.70 20.75
C ILE A 196 -18.14 -12.35 21.70
N PRO A 197 -18.90 -13.34 22.20
CA PRO A 197 -19.92 -13.11 23.22
C PRO A 197 -19.26 -12.65 24.53
N ARG A 198 -19.92 -11.75 25.24
CA ARG A 198 -19.37 -11.10 26.44
C ARG A 198 -19.77 -11.81 27.74
N ASP A 199 -20.94 -12.43 27.73
CA ASP A 199 -21.45 -13.21 28.86
C ASP A 199 -22.57 -14.17 28.41
N LEU A 200 -23.09 -15.00 29.32
CA LEU A 200 -24.16 -15.99 29.02
C LEU A 200 -25.43 -15.37 28.46
N ASN A 201 -25.74 -14.11 28.80
CA ASN A 201 -26.95 -13.46 28.27
C ASN A 201 -26.81 -13.13 26.78
N ASP A 202 -25.61 -13.18 26.24
CA ASP A 202 -25.36 -13.01 24.82
C ASP A 202 -25.67 -14.28 23.99
N ILE A 203 -25.95 -15.43 24.64
CA ILE A 203 -26.29 -16.70 23.98
C ILE A 203 -27.66 -17.15 24.53
N VAL A 204 -28.71 -16.86 23.76
CA VAL A 204 -30.08 -17.18 24.20
C VAL A 204 -30.79 -18.07 23.18
N PRO A 205 -31.77 -18.89 23.58
CA PRO A 205 -32.59 -19.63 22.62
C PRO A 205 -33.20 -18.69 21.59
N TYR A 206 -33.07 -19.05 20.30
CA TYR A 206 -33.69 -18.28 19.24
C TYR A 206 -35.22 -18.47 19.28
N VAL A 207 -35.94 -17.37 19.29
CA VAL A 207 -37.38 -17.33 19.09
C VAL A 207 -37.63 -16.65 17.76
N ALA A 208 -38.15 -17.39 16.78
CA ALA A 208 -38.46 -16.83 15.48
C ALA A 208 -39.43 -15.66 15.64
N PRO A 209 -39.18 -14.51 15.05
CA PRO A 209 -40.11 -13.38 15.10
C PRO A 209 -41.45 -13.81 14.51
N GLN A 210 -42.54 -13.29 15.09
CA GLN A 210 -43.88 -13.57 14.55
C GLN A 210 -44.03 -12.95 13.14
N LYS A 211 -43.45 -11.79 12.93
CA LYS A 211 -43.38 -11.03 11.70
C LYS A 211 -42.01 -10.45 11.60
N GLU A 212 -41.41 -10.51 10.40
CA GLU A 212 -40.04 -10.03 10.18
C GLU A 212 -39.90 -9.58 8.74
N ILE A 213 -39.86 -8.28 8.53
CA ILE A 213 -39.73 -7.71 7.20
C ILE A 213 -38.24 -7.70 6.74
N ASN A 214 -38.00 -8.20 5.55
CA ASN A 214 -36.75 -8.02 4.85
C ASN A 214 -37.02 -7.45 3.45
N VAL A 215 -36.20 -6.52 2.98
CA VAL A 215 -36.39 -5.89 1.68
C VAL A 215 -35.20 -6.10 0.80
N LEU A 216 -35.42 -6.72 -0.36
CA LEU A 216 -34.41 -6.86 -1.40
C LEU A 216 -34.66 -5.86 -2.50
N VAL A 217 -33.58 -5.25 -2.99
CA VAL A 217 -33.60 -4.45 -4.24
C VAL A 217 -32.73 -5.18 -5.25
N ASN A 218 -33.32 -5.50 -6.41
CA ASN A 218 -32.69 -6.31 -7.46
C ASN A 218 -32.07 -7.62 -6.94
N GLY A 219 -32.71 -8.26 -5.97
CA GLY A 219 -32.28 -9.54 -5.40
C GLY A 219 -31.22 -9.46 -4.29
N THR A 220 -30.83 -8.26 -3.89
CA THR A 220 -29.88 -8.03 -2.78
C THR A 220 -30.60 -7.41 -1.59
N THR A 221 -30.37 -7.94 -0.37
CA THR A 221 -30.90 -7.37 0.87
C THR A 221 -30.31 -5.98 1.12
N TYR A 222 -31.17 -5.02 1.42
CA TYR A 222 -30.83 -3.67 1.84
C TYR A 222 -31.39 -3.39 3.22
N LEU A 223 -30.50 -3.15 4.17
CA LEU A 223 -30.90 -2.80 5.54
C LEU A 223 -31.65 -1.45 5.55
N SER A 224 -32.60 -1.33 6.47
CA SER A 224 -33.35 -0.07 6.65
C SER A 224 -32.41 1.10 6.90
N GLY A 225 -32.64 2.23 6.22
CA GLY A 225 -31.80 3.43 6.27
C GLY A 225 -30.68 3.49 5.23
N THR A 226 -30.42 2.42 4.49
CA THR A 226 -29.35 2.39 3.48
C THR A 226 -29.73 3.07 2.16
N THR A 227 -28.74 3.33 1.30
CA THR A 227 -28.95 3.96 0.00
C THR A 227 -28.73 2.97 -1.15
N PHE A 228 -29.72 2.88 -2.04
CA PHE A 228 -29.59 2.17 -3.31
C PHE A 228 -29.34 3.16 -4.45
N TYR A 229 -28.31 2.88 -5.24
CA TYR A 229 -27.96 3.70 -6.40
C TYR A 229 -28.55 3.10 -7.67
N LEU A 230 -29.59 3.76 -8.22
CA LEU A 230 -30.22 3.36 -9.49
C LEU A 230 -29.33 3.66 -10.69
N GLY A 231 -28.42 4.62 -10.59
CA GLY A 231 -27.64 5.10 -11.72
C GLY A 231 -28.55 5.72 -12.77
N THR A 232 -28.42 5.25 -14.02
CA THR A 232 -29.26 5.64 -15.12
C THR A 232 -30.52 4.75 -15.28
N ALA A 233 -30.67 3.72 -14.45
CA ALA A 233 -31.87 2.86 -14.51
C ALA A 233 -33.11 3.62 -14.04
N THR A 234 -34.22 3.39 -14.75
CA THR A 234 -35.51 4.00 -14.42
C THR A 234 -36.42 3.07 -13.63
N THR A 235 -35.98 1.83 -13.38
CA THR A 235 -36.75 0.83 -12.62
C THR A 235 -35.83 0.01 -11.74
N ALA A 236 -36.39 -0.50 -10.62
CA ALA A 236 -35.78 -1.52 -9.79
C ALA A 236 -36.83 -2.54 -9.34
N ASN A 237 -36.44 -3.79 -9.17
CA ASN A 237 -37.28 -4.82 -8.56
C ASN A 237 -37.14 -4.71 -7.03
N ILE A 238 -38.27 -4.58 -6.34
CA ILE A 238 -38.34 -4.63 -4.89
C ILE A 238 -38.98 -5.98 -4.51
N THR A 239 -38.34 -6.72 -3.64
CA THR A 239 -38.97 -7.92 -3.04
C THR A 239 -39.12 -7.68 -1.55
N ILE A 240 -40.34 -7.79 -1.04
CA ILE A 240 -40.62 -7.75 0.38
C ILE A 240 -40.75 -9.20 0.83
N GLU A 241 -39.89 -9.63 1.73
CA GLU A 241 -39.88 -10.93 2.35
C GLU A 241 -40.43 -10.83 3.77
N ASN A 242 -41.10 -11.87 4.23
CA ASN A 242 -41.44 -12.06 5.60
C ASN A 242 -40.66 -13.29 6.14
N LEU A 243 -39.64 -13.04 6.92
CA LEU A 243 -38.81 -14.09 7.54
C LEU A 243 -39.45 -14.66 8.82
N GLY A 244 -40.57 -14.07 9.26
CA GLY A 244 -41.30 -14.51 10.44
C GLY A 244 -42.30 -15.64 10.19
N VAL A 245 -42.78 -16.26 11.27
CA VAL A 245 -43.71 -17.40 11.23
C VAL A 245 -45.20 -16.98 11.26
N GLY A 246 -45.47 -15.69 11.38
CA GLY A 246 -46.82 -15.12 11.29
C GLY A 246 -47.00 -14.32 10.01
N ASN A 247 -48.24 -13.92 9.69
CA ASN A 247 -48.52 -13.08 8.55
C ASN A 247 -48.02 -11.65 8.77
N LEU A 248 -47.20 -11.13 7.87
CA LEU A 248 -46.75 -9.73 7.85
C LEU A 248 -47.74 -8.90 7.01
N THR A 249 -48.31 -7.84 7.60
CA THR A 249 -49.22 -6.91 6.90
C THR A 249 -48.42 -5.70 6.44
N ILE A 250 -48.38 -5.47 5.15
CA ILE A 250 -47.87 -4.23 4.55
C ILE A 250 -49.05 -3.24 4.50
N ASN A 251 -48.88 -2.09 5.15
CA ASN A 251 -49.87 -1.03 5.21
C ASN A 251 -49.78 -0.07 4.01
N GLY A 252 -48.72 -0.15 3.26
CA GLY A 252 -48.47 0.64 2.06
C GLY A 252 -47.03 1.19 2.01
N ALA A 253 -46.78 2.00 1.00
CA ALA A 253 -45.49 2.64 0.82
C ALA A 253 -45.63 4.11 0.43
N SER A 254 -44.66 4.94 0.80
CA SER A 254 -44.68 6.36 0.44
C SER A 254 -43.26 6.84 0.11
N PHE A 255 -43.17 7.89 -0.70
CA PHE A 255 -41.92 8.57 -0.99
C PHE A 255 -41.88 9.93 -0.34
N THR A 256 -40.69 10.29 0.19
CA THR A 256 -40.35 11.61 0.72
C THR A 256 -39.07 12.15 0.07
N GLY A 257 -38.83 13.44 0.22
CA GLY A 257 -37.69 14.12 -0.41
C GLY A 257 -38.11 15.08 -1.53
N THR A 258 -37.17 15.88 -2.01
CA THR A 258 -37.47 16.96 -3.00
C THR A 258 -37.91 16.43 -4.35
N GLN A 259 -37.48 15.26 -4.74
CA GLN A 259 -37.84 14.59 -6.00
C GLN A 259 -38.77 13.40 -5.78
N ALA A 260 -39.46 13.29 -4.63
CA ALA A 260 -40.39 12.19 -4.33
C ALA A 260 -41.48 12.00 -5.40
N ALA A 261 -41.97 13.09 -6.04
CA ALA A 261 -42.96 13.05 -7.09
C ALA A 261 -42.47 12.36 -8.38
N ALA A 262 -41.17 12.19 -8.54
CA ALA A 262 -40.64 11.44 -9.69
C ALA A 262 -40.66 9.92 -9.48
N TYR A 263 -40.95 9.47 -8.26
CA TYR A 263 -40.92 8.05 -7.87
C TYR A 263 -42.32 7.49 -7.76
N SER A 264 -42.48 6.24 -8.16
CA SER A 264 -43.68 5.46 -7.94
C SER A 264 -43.30 4.01 -7.65
N THR A 265 -44.20 3.29 -6.98
CA THR A 265 -44.01 1.86 -6.70
C THR A 265 -45.33 1.12 -6.83
N SER A 266 -45.24 -0.18 -7.14
CA SER A 266 -46.39 -1.08 -7.12
C SER A 266 -46.68 -1.65 -5.73
N ILE A 267 -45.94 -1.27 -4.69
CA ILE A 267 -46.18 -1.72 -3.31
C ILE A 267 -47.53 -1.17 -2.85
N ALA A 268 -48.44 -2.09 -2.58
CA ALA A 268 -49.79 -1.79 -2.10
C ALA A 268 -49.99 -2.48 -0.72
N ALA A 269 -50.99 -2.02 0.03
CA ALA A 269 -51.41 -2.69 1.22
C ALA A 269 -51.81 -4.15 0.94
N GLY A 270 -51.35 -5.06 1.75
CA GLY A 270 -51.54 -6.50 1.55
C GLY A 270 -50.82 -7.33 2.58
N THR A 271 -50.80 -8.64 2.42
CA THR A 271 -50.21 -9.60 3.36
C THR A 271 -49.08 -10.36 2.65
N VAL A 272 -47.94 -10.49 3.33
CA VAL A 272 -46.86 -11.43 2.99
C VAL A 272 -46.95 -12.59 3.97
N GLY A 273 -47.18 -13.80 3.45
CA GLY A 273 -47.34 -15.00 4.31
C GLY A 273 -46.03 -15.34 5.05
N PRO A 274 -46.14 -16.27 6.04
CA PRO A 274 -44.95 -16.74 6.73
C PRO A 274 -43.88 -17.29 5.76
N GLU A 275 -42.62 -16.97 6.01
CA GLU A 275 -41.48 -17.47 5.24
C GLU A 275 -41.66 -17.34 3.72
N SER A 276 -42.34 -16.27 3.25
CA SER A 276 -42.66 -16.04 1.87
C SER A 276 -42.32 -14.62 1.45
N ASN A 277 -42.48 -14.31 0.15
CA ASN A 277 -42.16 -13.01 -0.42
C ASN A 277 -43.15 -12.55 -1.47
N ASN A 278 -43.23 -11.25 -1.69
CA ASN A 278 -43.95 -10.61 -2.75
C ASN A 278 -43.05 -9.67 -3.57
N PRO A 279 -43.03 -9.81 -4.90
CA PRO A 279 -42.28 -8.93 -5.79
C PRO A 279 -43.05 -7.66 -6.11
N TYR A 280 -42.34 -6.55 -6.20
CA TYR A 280 -42.88 -5.25 -6.59
C TYR A 280 -41.89 -4.53 -7.52
N THR A 281 -42.36 -3.46 -8.16
CA THR A 281 -41.54 -2.61 -9.04
C THR A 281 -41.48 -1.20 -8.47
N LEU A 282 -40.31 -0.65 -8.44
CA LEU A 282 -40.06 0.79 -8.27
C LEU A 282 -39.80 1.38 -9.66
N THR A 283 -40.35 2.55 -9.92
CA THR A 283 -40.15 3.32 -11.17
C THR A 283 -39.77 4.74 -10.75
N VAL A 284 -38.73 5.28 -11.41
CA VAL A 284 -38.38 6.70 -11.37
C VAL A 284 -38.60 7.31 -12.78
N THR A 285 -39.24 8.46 -12.81
CA THR A 285 -39.47 9.26 -14.04
C THR A 285 -38.85 10.63 -13.83
N PRO A 286 -37.57 10.84 -14.17
CA PRO A 286 -36.92 12.12 -13.99
C PRO A 286 -37.66 13.22 -14.76
N THR A 287 -37.82 14.38 -14.15
CA THR A 287 -38.54 15.56 -14.71
C THR A 287 -37.63 16.75 -15.00
N ALA A 288 -36.37 16.66 -14.56
CA ALA A 288 -35.36 17.70 -14.73
C ALA A 288 -33.95 17.04 -14.80
N ASN A 289 -32.96 17.81 -15.18
CA ASN A 289 -31.57 17.41 -15.09
C ASN A 289 -31.12 17.36 -13.63
N GLY A 290 -30.07 16.58 -13.36
CA GLY A 290 -29.48 16.45 -12.04
C GLY A 290 -30.13 15.37 -11.19
N SER A 291 -29.57 15.12 -9.99
CA SER A 291 -29.96 13.99 -9.12
C SER A 291 -31.46 13.99 -8.79
N HIS A 292 -32.05 12.84 -8.93
CA HIS A 292 -33.39 12.53 -8.46
C HIS A 292 -33.29 11.60 -7.27
N ASN A 293 -33.35 12.15 -6.07
CA ASN A 293 -33.21 11.43 -4.80
C ASN A 293 -34.54 11.40 -4.07
N ALA A 294 -34.90 10.22 -3.56
CA ALA A 294 -36.10 10.04 -2.73
C ALA A 294 -35.87 8.97 -1.68
N THR A 295 -36.61 9.07 -0.60
CA THR A 295 -36.68 8.06 0.44
C THR A 295 -38.00 7.29 0.34
N LEU A 296 -37.91 5.99 0.09
CA LEU A 296 -39.04 5.06 0.19
C LEU A 296 -39.22 4.65 1.65
N THR A 297 -40.41 4.78 2.17
CA THR A 297 -40.82 4.19 3.45
C THR A 297 -41.89 3.16 3.19
N ILE A 298 -41.64 1.91 3.58
CA ILE A 298 -42.60 0.81 3.56
C ILE A 298 -43.13 0.68 4.97
N SER A 299 -44.42 0.85 5.15
CA SER A 299 -45.08 0.71 6.47
C SER A 299 -45.64 -0.70 6.63
N SER A 300 -45.33 -1.35 7.77
CA SER A 300 -45.75 -2.70 8.07
C SER A 300 -46.30 -2.79 9.49
N ASP A 301 -46.81 -3.97 9.89
CA ASP A 301 -47.16 -4.33 11.24
C ASP A 301 -46.06 -5.19 11.94
N ASP A 302 -44.83 -5.13 11.42
CA ASP A 302 -43.65 -5.57 12.12
C ASP A 302 -43.43 -4.71 13.36
N ALA A 303 -43.09 -5.31 14.48
CA ALA A 303 -43.06 -4.60 15.76
C ALA A 303 -41.83 -3.70 15.94
N ASP A 304 -40.70 -4.10 15.41
CA ASP A 304 -39.42 -3.39 15.52
C ASP A 304 -39.03 -2.70 14.23
N GLU A 305 -39.63 -3.08 13.07
CA GLU A 305 -39.42 -2.46 11.74
C GLU A 305 -40.73 -2.00 11.11
N SER A 306 -41.59 -1.33 11.87
CA SER A 306 -42.88 -0.83 11.39
C SER A 306 -42.77 0.21 10.25
N ALA A 307 -41.58 0.74 10.03
CA ALA A 307 -41.24 1.66 8.94
C ALA A 307 -39.89 1.29 8.33
N TYR A 308 -39.88 0.48 7.30
CA TYR A 308 -38.66 0.12 6.57
C TYR A 308 -38.29 1.18 5.55
N VAL A 309 -37.07 1.72 5.63
CA VAL A 309 -36.66 2.90 4.89
C VAL A 309 -35.54 2.55 3.91
N ILE A 310 -35.67 2.92 2.64
CA ILE A 310 -34.60 2.82 1.65
C ILE A 310 -34.45 4.15 0.94
N ASN A 311 -33.22 4.68 0.88
CA ASN A 311 -32.91 5.87 0.12
C ASN A 311 -32.55 5.49 -1.30
N PHE A 312 -33.10 6.19 -2.30
CA PHE A 312 -32.78 5.99 -3.71
C PHE A 312 -32.09 7.20 -4.29
N GLU A 313 -31.06 6.96 -5.09
CA GLU A 313 -30.37 7.97 -5.90
C GLU A 313 -30.42 7.57 -7.37
N ALA A 314 -30.97 8.46 -8.23
CA ALA A 314 -31.04 8.27 -9.66
C ALA A 314 -30.53 9.51 -10.41
N GLY A 315 -30.09 9.34 -11.65
CA GLY A 315 -29.77 10.44 -12.56
C GLY A 315 -31.02 11.18 -13.04
N GLY A 316 -30.84 12.43 -13.48
CA GLY A 316 -31.90 13.25 -14.07
C GLY A 316 -32.17 12.91 -15.52
N LEU A 317 -32.85 13.84 -16.26
CA LEU A 317 -33.11 13.69 -17.69
C LEU A 317 -31.84 13.56 -18.53
N ASP A 318 -30.74 14.15 -18.08
CA ASP A 318 -29.42 14.04 -18.68
C ASP A 318 -28.68 12.72 -18.30
N GLY A 319 -29.25 11.89 -17.45
CA GLY A 319 -28.65 10.68 -16.95
C GLY A 319 -27.56 10.94 -15.89
N LEU A 320 -27.46 12.15 -15.34
CA LEU A 320 -26.38 12.56 -14.44
C LEU A 320 -26.92 13.03 -13.08
N ALA A 321 -26.06 13.06 -12.10
CA ALA A 321 -26.29 13.72 -10.82
C ALA A 321 -26.21 15.27 -10.96
N THR A 322 -26.68 15.99 -9.96
CA THR A 322 -26.55 17.45 -9.94
C THR A 322 -25.08 17.84 -9.91
N GLN A 323 -24.61 18.65 -10.86
CA GLN A 323 -23.23 19.12 -10.91
C GLN A 323 -22.91 20.03 -9.72
N PRO A 324 -21.73 19.94 -9.12
CA PRO A 324 -21.27 20.94 -8.14
C PRO A 324 -21.25 22.35 -8.71
N THR A 325 -21.44 23.35 -7.86
CA THR A 325 -21.44 24.77 -8.29
C THR A 325 -20.07 25.43 -8.24
N SER A 326 -19.11 24.82 -7.52
CA SER A 326 -17.69 25.21 -7.56
C SER A 326 -16.77 24.02 -7.34
N ASN A 327 -15.58 24.07 -7.92
CA ASN A 327 -14.52 23.14 -7.63
C ASN A 327 -13.90 23.38 -6.24
N ALA A 328 -13.04 22.46 -5.81
CA ALA A 328 -12.15 22.64 -4.67
C ALA A 328 -11.31 23.90 -4.83
N SER A 329 -10.82 24.45 -3.71
CA SER A 329 -9.98 25.63 -3.69
C SER A 329 -8.85 25.49 -2.66
N ALA A 330 -7.87 26.39 -2.70
CA ALA A 330 -6.76 26.45 -1.75
C ALA A 330 -6.00 25.11 -1.60
N LEU A 331 -5.67 24.46 -2.72
CA LEU A 331 -4.87 23.23 -2.71
C LEU A 331 -3.49 23.52 -2.11
N THR A 332 -3.13 22.80 -1.06
CA THR A 332 -1.87 22.90 -0.33
C THR A 332 -1.27 21.51 -0.12
N PHE A 333 0.02 21.46 0.22
CA PHE A 333 0.76 20.21 0.44
C PHE A 333 1.41 20.21 1.83
N PRO A 334 0.63 19.95 2.92
CA PRO A 334 1.11 20.03 4.30
C PRO A 334 2.16 18.97 4.65
N VAL A 335 2.21 17.87 3.91
CA VAL A 335 3.26 16.84 4.05
C VAL A 335 4.01 16.76 2.74
N ASN A 336 5.33 16.99 2.81
CA ASN A 336 6.24 16.90 1.67
C ASN A 336 7.56 16.26 2.12
N LYS A 337 7.69 14.96 1.89
CA LYS A 337 8.86 14.15 2.17
C LYS A 337 9.35 13.46 0.89
N ALA A 338 10.56 12.93 0.91
CA ALA A 338 11.12 12.18 -0.21
C ALA A 338 10.22 11.00 -0.65
N TYR A 339 9.48 10.43 0.28
CA TYR A 339 8.66 9.23 0.09
C TYR A 339 7.16 9.46 0.19
N ARG A 340 6.73 10.68 0.52
CA ARG A 340 5.31 10.99 0.77
C ARG A 340 4.98 12.45 0.49
N VAL A 341 3.95 12.64 -0.32
CA VAL A 341 3.28 13.93 -0.48
C VAL A 341 1.83 13.75 -0.06
N SER A 342 1.30 14.65 0.78
CA SER A 342 -0.13 14.70 1.09
C SER A 342 -0.67 16.06 0.70
N GLY A 343 -1.79 16.07 -0.01
CA GLY A 343 -2.51 17.28 -0.41
C GLY A 343 -3.73 17.50 0.47
N SER A 344 -4.10 18.77 0.64
CA SER A 344 -5.31 19.21 1.33
C SER A 344 -5.90 20.41 0.60
N PHE A 345 -7.23 20.50 0.57
CA PHE A 345 -7.95 21.57 -0.13
C PHE A 345 -9.25 21.93 0.59
N ASN A 346 -9.81 23.09 0.28
CA ASN A 346 -11.14 23.48 0.75
C ASN A 346 -12.22 22.90 -0.17
N ALA A 347 -13.33 22.44 0.42
CA ALA A 347 -14.45 21.85 -0.30
C ALA A 347 -15.08 22.85 -1.28
N GLY A 348 -15.51 22.34 -2.44
CA GLY A 348 -16.32 23.05 -3.41
C GLY A 348 -17.79 23.11 -2.99
N ALA A 349 -18.48 24.19 -3.33
CA ALA A 349 -19.90 24.32 -3.03
C ALA A 349 -20.73 23.34 -3.83
N GLY A 350 -21.64 22.62 -3.15
CA GLY A 350 -22.52 21.61 -3.74
C GLY A 350 -21.80 20.31 -4.12
N ALA A 351 -20.50 20.15 -3.79
CA ALA A 351 -19.75 18.94 -4.04
C ALA A 351 -19.91 17.92 -2.89
N THR A 352 -20.09 16.67 -3.22
CA THR A 352 -20.12 15.54 -2.27
C THR A 352 -18.87 14.68 -2.34
N LYS A 353 -18.18 14.72 -3.49
CA LYS A 353 -16.98 13.90 -3.77
C LYS A 353 -15.95 14.68 -4.59
N TYR A 354 -14.73 14.17 -4.57
CA TYR A 354 -13.58 14.71 -5.29
C TYR A 354 -12.82 13.61 -6.00
N LEU A 355 -12.38 13.90 -7.22
CA LEU A 355 -11.42 13.09 -7.97
C LEU A 355 -10.12 13.89 -8.08
N VAL A 356 -9.02 13.30 -7.65
CA VAL A 356 -7.70 13.93 -7.70
C VAL A 356 -6.86 13.20 -8.73
N LEU A 357 -6.44 13.93 -9.76
CA LEU A 357 -5.47 13.47 -10.74
C LEU A 357 -4.06 13.91 -10.33
N TRP A 358 -3.07 13.11 -10.63
CA TRP A 358 -1.67 13.45 -10.47
C TRP A 358 -0.81 12.95 -11.63
N ASN A 359 0.26 13.70 -11.90
CA ASN A 359 1.25 13.34 -12.90
C ASN A 359 2.65 13.76 -12.44
N ASN A 360 3.67 12.98 -12.83
CA ASN A 360 5.06 13.29 -12.56
C ASN A 360 5.67 14.06 -13.74
N GLY A 361 6.36 15.16 -13.46
CA GLY A 361 7.18 15.93 -14.39
C GLY A 361 6.44 16.89 -15.31
N SER A 362 5.11 16.80 -15.47
CA SER A 362 4.36 17.73 -16.30
C SER A 362 2.93 17.96 -15.78
N ALA A 363 2.35 19.10 -16.15
CA ALA A 363 1.00 19.46 -15.76
C ALA A 363 -0.02 18.38 -16.20
N VAL A 364 -1.08 18.24 -15.39
CA VAL A 364 -2.21 17.36 -15.72
C VAL A 364 -2.96 17.93 -16.93
N THR A 365 -3.14 17.14 -17.98
CA THR A 365 -3.85 17.52 -19.22
C THR A 365 -5.17 16.79 -19.41
N GLY A 366 -5.43 15.76 -18.61
CA GLY A 366 -6.69 15.00 -18.64
C GLY A 366 -7.78 15.65 -17.81
N ALA A 367 -9.02 15.38 -18.17
CA ALA A 367 -10.20 15.72 -17.38
C ALA A 367 -11.12 14.50 -17.31
N PRO A 368 -11.85 14.28 -16.19
CA PRO A 368 -12.81 13.19 -16.07
C PRO A 368 -13.99 13.40 -17.04
N VAL A 369 -14.66 12.32 -17.36
CA VAL A 369 -15.84 12.28 -18.26
C VAL A 369 -17.06 11.94 -17.41
N ASP A 370 -18.14 12.72 -17.59
CA ASP A 370 -19.41 12.49 -16.91
C ASP A 370 -19.96 11.10 -17.21
N GLY A 371 -20.65 10.52 -16.24
CA GLY A 371 -21.16 9.17 -16.29
C GLY A 371 -20.11 8.07 -16.20
N THR A 372 -18.88 8.39 -15.93
CA THR A 372 -17.78 7.43 -15.80
C THR A 372 -17.34 7.31 -14.35
N THR A 373 -17.43 6.12 -13.80
CA THR A 373 -16.91 5.80 -12.46
C THR A 373 -15.42 5.51 -12.53
N TYR A 374 -14.60 6.38 -11.96
CA TYR A 374 -13.16 6.18 -11.87
C TYR A 374 -12.75 5.60 -10.54
N GLN A 375 -11.68 4.84 -10.57
CA GLN A 375 -11.03 4.27 -9.40
C GLN A 375 -9.58 4.77 -9.28
N ARG A 376 -9.02 4.62 -8.09
CA ARG A 376 -7.62 4.95 -7.84
C ARG A 376 -6.71 4.16 -8.79
N GLY A 377 -5.73 4.82 -9.40
CA GLY A 377 -4.81 4.26 -10.37
C GLY A 377 -5.27 4.32 -11.83
N ASP A 378 -6.56 4.62 -12.12
CA ASP A 378 -7.04 4.80 -13.48
C ASP A 378 -6.29 5.94 -14.20
N VAL A 379 -6.19 5.81 -15.52
CA VAL A 379 -5.47 6.78 -16.36
C VAL A 379 -6.46 7.70 -17.04
N ILE A 380 -6.26 9.02 -16.90
CA ILE A 380 -7.03 10.07 -17.56
C ILE A 380 -6.06 11.04 -18.23
N GLY A 381 -5.97 11.00 -19.55
CA GLY A 381 -4.97 11.76 -20.29
C GLY A 381 -3.55 11.33 -19.93
N ASN A 382 -2.70 12.27 -19.52
CA ASN A 382 -1.34 11.99 -19.06
C ASN A 382 -1.24 11.68 -17.55
N ALA A 383 -2.35 11.66 -16.83
CA ALA A 383 -2.37 11.58 -15.37
C ALA A 383 -3.03 10.29 -14.89
N ARG A 384 -2.78 9.97 -13.61
CA ARG A 384 -3.44 8.88 -12.88
C ARG A 384 -4.34 9.44 -11.79
N VAL A 385 -5.37 8.68 -11.44
CA VAL A 385 -6.23 8.98 -10.30
C VAL A 385 -5.48 8.65 -9.01
N ALA A 386 -5.19 9.68 -8.22
CA ALA A 386 -4.56 9.56 -6.90
C ALA A 386 -5.58 9.28 -5.79
N TYR A 387 -6.79 9.80 -5.96
CA TYR A 387 -7.84 9.70 -4.95
C TYR A 387 -9.23 9.89 -5.59
N VAL A 388 -10.19 9.14 -5.07
CA VAL A 388 -11.63 9.34 -5.29
C VAL A 388 -12.33 9.18 -3.94
N GLY A 389 -13.14 10.15 -3.54
CA GLY A 389 -13.89 10.08 -2.28
C GLY A 389 -14.42 11.42 -1.80
N SER A 390 -14.98 11.44 -0.59
CA SER A 390 -15.58 12.65 0.02
C SER A 390 -14.60 13.48 0.86
N ALA A 391 -13.43 12.94 1.21
CA ALA A 391 -12.45 13.68 2.02
C ALA A 391 -11.78 14.79 1.23
N THR A 392 -11.42 15.88 1.93
CA THR A 392 -10.70 17.04 1.38
C THR A 392 -9.17 16.91 1.51
N GLY A 393 -8.67 15.72 1.79
CA GLY A 393 -7.25 15.38 1.83
C GLY A 393 -6.97 14.11 1.04
N PHE A 394 -5.74 14.00 0.54
CA PHE A 394 -5.31 12.83 -0.21
C PHE A 394 -3.81 12.55 -0.05
N THR A 395 -3.42 11.31 -0.29
CA THR A 395 -2.02 10.88 -0.32
C THR A 395 -1.84 9.89 -1.48
N PRO A 396 -1.15 10.25 -2.57
CA PRO A 396 -0.84 9.31 -3.64
C PRO A 396 0.17 8.26 -3.17
N ARG A 397 0.10 7.06 -3.73
CA ARG A 397 1.11 6.01 -3.54
C ARG A 397 2.21 6.13 -4.59
N GLY A 398 3.43 5.76 -4.23
CA GLY A 398 4.53 5.69 -5.17
C GLY A 398 5.27 7.00 -5.38
N VAL A 399 5.18 7.91 -4.43
CA VAL A 399 6.04 9.10 -4.40
C VAL A 399 7.50 8.66 -4.23
N ILE A 400 8.38 9.23 -5.05
CA ILE A 400 9.84 9.08 -4.96
C ILE A 400 10.49 10.47 -4.81
N ALA A 401 11.75 10.49 -4.41
CA ALA A 401 12.46 11.74 -4.08
C ALA A 401 12.64 12.67 -5.30
N ASN A 402 12.79 13.96 -5.04
CA ASN A 402 13.19 14.99 -6.02
C ASN A 402 12.32 15.02 -7.30
N GLN A 403 11.07 14.63 -7.23
CA GLN A 403 10.15 14.62 -8.37
C GLN A 403 9.13 15.75 -8.27
N ASN A 404 8.88 16.42 -9.38
CA ASN A 404 7.86 17.47 -9.44
C ASN A 404 6.50 16.86 -9.82
N TYR A 405 5.62 16.74 -8.85
CA TYR A 405 4.27 16.21 -9.02
C TYR A 405 3.27 17.33 -9.25
N HIS A 406 2.43 17.15 -10.26
CA HIS A 406 1.36 18.08 -10.62
C HIS A 406 0.01 17.43 -10.31
N PHE A 407 -0.92 18.22 -9.78
CA PHE A 407 -2.22 17.75 -9.33
C PHE A 407 -3.35 18.58 -9.92
N ALA A 408 -4.50 17.93 -10.15
CA ALA A 408 -5.77 18.60 -10.46
C ALA A 408 -6.88 17.93 -9.64
N VAL A 409 -7.68 18.75 -8.95
CA VAL A 409 -8.79 18.30 -8.11
C VAL A 409 -10.10 18.72 -8.77
N TYR A 410 -10.93 17.72 -9.09
CA TYR A 410 -12.26 17.89 -9.68
C TYR A 410 -13.32 17.54 -8.66
N ALA A 411 -14.24 18.47 -8.42
CA ALA A 411 -15.43 18.22 -7.63
C ALA A 411 -16.48 17.47 -8.47
N PHE A 412 -17.20 16.54 -7.87
CA PHE A 412 -18.29 15.83 -8.55
C PHE A 412 -19.36 15.33 -7.58
N ASN A 413 -20.50 14.96 -8.14
CA ASN A 413 -21.59 14.28 -7.45
C ASN A 413 -21.99 13.03 -8.23
N GLY A 414 -22.73 12.14 -7.59
CA GLY A 414 -23.20 10.88 -8.20
C GLY A 414 -22.26 9.71 -8.00
N SER A 415 -22.74 8.53 -8.39
CA SER A 415 -22.05 7.24 -8.34
C SER A 415 -22.65 6.29 -9.36
N ASN A 416 -21.92 5.23 -9.73
CA ASN A 416 -22.43 4.13 -10.53
C ASN A 416 -23.02 4.55 -11.90
N GLY A 417 -22.30 5.41 -12.62
CA GLY A 417 -22.64 5.82 -13.98
C GLY A 417 -23.43 7.12 -14.08
N ILE A 418 -23.68 7.82 -12.96
CA ILE A 418 -24.31 9.15 -12.98
C ILE A 418 -23.39 10.27 -12.49
N GLU A 419 -22.09 9.99 -12.42
CA GLU A 419 -21.10 10.96 -12.00
C GLU A 419 -21.16 12.21 -12.87
N ASN A 420 -21.22 13.39 -12.24
CA ASN A 420 -21.22 14.69 -12.92
C ASN A 420 -20.06 15.53 -12.39
N TYR A 421 -19.00 15.61 -13.18
CA TYR A 421 -17.76 16.27 -12.85
C TYR A 421 -17.80 17.74 -13.23
N LEU A 422 -17.39 18.62 -12.32
CA LEU A 422 -17.15 20.01 -12.67
C LEU A 422 -15.75 20.13 -13.28
N THR A 423 -15.68 20.06 -14.61
CA THR A 423 -14.40 20.05 -15.33
C THR A 423 -13.81 21.43 -15.60
N THR A 424 -14.62 22.48 -15.42
CA THR A 424 -14.16 23.87 -15.58
C THR A 424 -13.42 24.35 -14.33
N ALA A 425 -12.19 24.92 -14.50
CA ALA A 425 -11.40 25.50 -13.43
C ALA A 425 -11.16 24.56 -12.21
N PRO A 426 -10.59 23.35 -12.42
CA PRO A 426 -10.22 22.51 -11.30
C PRO A 426 -9.19 23.19 -10.41
N ALA A 427 -9.11 22.81 -9.13
CA ALA A 427 -8.01 23.25 -8.29
C ALA A 427 -6.71 22.55 -8.73
N ILE A 428 -5.75 23.33 -9.20
CA ILE A 428 -4.47 22.83 -9.67
C ILE A 428 -3.36 23.22 -8.70
N GLY A 429 -2.33 22.41 -8.61
CA GLY A 429 -1.15 22.66 -7.81
C GLY A 429 -0.01 21.75 -8.19
N SER A 430 1.20 22.11 -7.78
CA SER A 430 2.37 21.28 -7.94
C SER A 430 3.26 21.34 -6.71
N VAL A 431 4.02 20.28 -6.49
CA VAL A 431 5.00 20.19 -5.41
C VAL A 431 6.15 19.30 -5.84
N THR A 432 7.36 19.74 -5.56
CA THR A 432 8.53 18.85 -5.68
C THR A 432 8.67 18.09 -4.38
N SER A 433 8.66 16.75 -4.45
CA SER A 433 8.89 15.89 -3.28
C SER A 433 10.24 16.18 -2.64
N GLY A 434 10.35 15.96 -1.33
CA GLY A 434 11.61 16.10 -0.60
C GLY A 434 12.74 15.25 -1.22
N GLY A 435 13.95 15.63 -0.96
CA GLY A 435 15.17 14.86 -1.26
C GLY A 435 15.75 14.22 0.00
N GLN A 436 17.05 14.00 -0.02
CA GLN A 436 17.79 13.58 1.16
C GLN A 436 17.74 14.64 2.26
N GLU A 437 17.32 14.25 3.46
CA GLU A 437 17.29 15.11 4.66
C GLU A 437 18.36 14.63 5.67
N ILE A 438 19.62 14.61 5.28
CA ILE A 438 20.74 14.09 6.07
C ILE A 438 20.98 14.90 7.36
N GLY A 439 20.83 16.24 7.28
CA GLY A 439 21.10 17.13 8.42
C GLY A 439 22.48 16.92 9.02
N ASN A 440 22.55 16.72 10.33
CA ASN A 440 23.78 16.45 11.06
C ASN A 440 24.02 14.97 11.33
N TYR A 441 23.33 14.05 10.64
CA TYR A 441 23.38 12.62 10.95
C TYR A 441 24.82 12.05 10.93
N TYR A 442 25.64 12.45 9.96
CA TYR A 442 27.02 12.00 9.81
C TYR A 442 28.06 12.99 10.38
N SER A 443 27.67 13.94 11.21
CA SER A 443 28.60 14.99 11.72
C SER A 443 29.76 14.46 12.57
N SER A 444 29.64 13.25 13.13
CA SER A 444 30.71 12.59 13.90
C SER A 444 31.61 11.68 13.03
N ILE A 445 31.29 11.51 11.74
CA ILE A 445 32.01 10.60 10.85
C ILE A 445 33.11 11.35 10.11
N SER A 446 34.31 10.80 10.14
CA SER A 446 35.46 11.32 9.39
C SER A 446 36.10 10.21 8.55
N THR A 447 36.22 10.43 7.27
CA THR A 447 36.89 9.52 6.33
C THR A 447 38.40 9.44 6.54
N ASP A 448 39.00 10.38 7.26
CA ASP A 448 40.46 10.41 7.54
C ASP A 448 40.87 9.59 8.76
N GLN A 449 39.91 8.96 9.43
CA GLN A 449 40.16 8.18 10.65
C GLN A 449 40.11 6.68 10.38
N SER A 450 41.09 5.93 10.91
CA SER A 450 41.07 4.47 10.80
C SER A 450 39.89 3.79 11.51
N THR A 451 39.15 4.54 12.34
CA THR A 451 37.93 4.12 13.03
C THR A 451 36.70 4.25 12.16
N PHE A 452 36.79 4.80 10.92
CA PHE A 452 35.67 5.15 10.04
C PHE A 452 34.58 4.08 9.96
N ALA A 453 34.95 2.82 9.68
CA ALA A 453 33.98 1.73 9.60
C ALA A 453 33.32 1.42 10.97
N ALA A 454 34.06 1.54 12.05
CA ALA A 454 33.52 1.35 13.40
C ALA A 454 32.61 2.52 13.82
N ASP A 455 32.93 3.73 13.42
CA ASP A 455 32.13 4.92 13.69
C ASP A 455 30.80 4.86 12.90
N LEU A 456 30.81 4.42 11.62
CA LEU A 456 29.60 4.15 10.86
C LEU A 456 28.74 3.08 11.51
N LYS A 457 29.35 1.97 11.95
CA LYS A 457 28.63 0.92 12.70
C LYS A 457 27.97 1.48 13.95
N ALA A 458 28.69 2.26 14.75
CA ALA A 458 28.15 2.85 15.98
C ALA A 458 27.00 3.81 15.70
N LEU A 459 26.98 4.47 14.54
CA LEU A 459 25.92 5.36 14.11
C LEU A 459 24.67 4.59 13.60
N THR A 460 24.86 3.48 12.89
CA THR A 460 23.78 2.72 12.25
C THR A 460 23.18 1.63 13.14
N ASN A 461 23.87 1.23 14.22
CA ASN A 461 23.46 0.20 15.17
C ASN A 461 23.85 0.61 16.62
N PRO A 462 22.91 0.67 17.60
CA PRO A 462 21.54 0.12 17.54
C PRO A 462 20.54 1.02 16.80
N HIS A 463 19.46 0.40 16.31
CA HIS A 463 18.35 1.07 15.67
C HIS A 463 17.00 0.50 16.17
N THR A 464 15.89 1.15 15.84
CA THR A 464 14.56 0.64 16.15
C THR A 464 14.27 -0.61 15.30
N MET A 465 14.00 -1.71 15.97
CA MET A 465 13.72 -2.98 15.31
C MET A 465 12.27 -3.04 14.85
N ILE A 466 12.05 -3.31 13.58
CA ILE A 466 10.74 -3.62 13.00
C ILE A 466 10.72 -5.12 12.78
N THR A 467 9.81 -5.84 13.44
CA THR A 467 9.79 -7.30 13.34
C THR A 467 9.58 -7.76 11.90
N TYR A 468 10.12 -8.92 11.56
CA TYR A 468 10.03 -9.49 10.21
C TYR A 468 8.58 -9.63 9.73
N TYR A 469 7.64 -9.92 10.64
CA TYR A 469 6.22 -10.06 10.31
C TYR A 469 5.53 -8.71 10.06
N ASN A 470 6.00 -7.64 10.67
CA ASN A 470 5.46 -6.28 10.48
C ASN A 470 5.96 -5.60 9.20
N TYR A 471 6.78 -6.27 8.39
CA TYR A 471 7.21 -5.73 7.09
C TYR A 471 6.01 -5.38 6.19
N LEU A 472 4.95 -6.20 6.20
CA LEU A 472 3.75 -5.98 5.41
C LEU A 472 3.11 -4.62 5.75
N GLN A 473 2.84 -4.38 7.02
CA GLN A 473 2.18 -3.16 7.49
C GLN A 473 3.10 -1.94 7.39
N THR A 474 4.39 -2.12 7.67
CA THR A 474 5.33 -1.00 7.73
C THR A 474 5.87 -0.65 6.35
N MET A 475 6.52 -1.59 5.66
CA MET A 475 7.22 -1.30 4.41
C MET A 475 6.33 -1.47 3.19
N LEU A 476 5.60 -2.59 3.10
CA LEU A 476 4.87 -2.90 1.87
C LEU A 476 3.70 -1.94 1.68
N ASN A 477 2.77 -1.87 2.62
CA ASN A 477 1.55 -1.06 2.51
C ASN A 477 1.83 0.43 2.43
N ASN A 478 2.85 0.92 3.12
CA ASN A 478 3.13 2.36 3.22
C ASN A 478 4.16 2.86 2.19
N PHE A 479 4.99 1.99 1.64
CA PHE A 479 6.06 2.41 0.71
C PHE A 479 6.06 1.64 -0.62
N SER A 480 5.99 0.30 -0.60
CA SER A 480 6.27 -0.50 -1.80
C SER A 480 5.09 -0.66 -2.75
N LEU A 481 3.83 -0.60 -2.26
CA LEU A 481 2.65 -0.76 -3.10
C LEU A 481 2.46 0.43 -4.05
N ARG A 482 2.01 0.13 -5.26
CA ARG A 482 1.70 1.10 -6.31
C ARG A 482 0.29 0.88 -6.83
N ASP A 483 -0.39 1.97 -7.19
CA ASP A 483 -1.73 1.89 -7.76
C ASP A 483 -1.67 1.57 -9.26
N THR A 484 -2.62 0.77 -9.74
CA THR A 484 -2.84 0.50 -11.16
C THR A 484 -4.33 0.60 -11.49
N THR A 485 -4.69 0.49 -12.76
CA THR A 485 -6.07 0.67 -13.25
C THR A 485 -7.08 -0.27 -12.58
N GLY A 486 -8.33 0.17 -12.48
CA GLY A 486 -9.42 -0.62 -11.91
C GLY A 486 -9.37 -0.73 -10.38
N GLY A 487 -8.75 0.24 -9.70
CA GLY A 487 -8.61 0.24 -8.23
C GLY A 487 -7.67 -0.83 -7.69
N GLN A 488 -6.93 -1.51 -8.58
CA GLN A 488 -5.96 -2.53 -8.20
C GLN A 488 -4.64 -1.92 -7.73
N THR A 489 -3.85 -2.73 -7.05
CA THR A 489 -2.48 -2.40 -6.66
C THR A 489 -1.51 -3.43 -7.19
N TYR A 490 -0.22 -3.07 -7.24
CA TYR A 490 0.83 -4.04 -7.53
C TYR A 490 2.02 -3.88 -6.59
N VAL A 491 2.74 -4.98 -6.41
CA VAL A 491 4.07 -5.03 -5.82
C VAL A 491 5.08 -5.39 -6.91
N GLU A 492 6.25 -4.77 -6.88
CA GLU A 492 7.33 -5.04 -7.83
C GLU A 492 8.43 -5.87 -7.17
N CYS A 493 8.85 -6.93 -7.86
CA CYS A 493 9.98 -7.75 -7.46
C CYS A 493 11.28 -6.97 -7.65
N LEU A 494 12.08 -6.84 -6.59
CA LEU A 494 13.35 -6.11 -6.68
C LEU A 494 14.22 -6.63 -7.83
N TYR A 495 14.54 -7.92 -7.83
CA TYR A 495 15.58 -8.46 -8.73
C TYR A 495 15.18 -8.53 -10.20
N SER A 496 13.90 -8.74 -10.51
CA SER A 496 13.45 -9.01 -11.88
C SER A 496 12.55 -7.93 -12.48
N GLY A 497 12.05 -6.98 -11.68
CA GLY A 497 11.05 -6.02 -12.13
C GLY A 497 9.64 -6.59 -12.36
N HIS A 498 9.40 -7.86 -12.01
CA HIS A 498 8.07 -8.45 -12.13
C HIS A 498 7.05 -7.71 -11.28
N LYS A 499 5.93 -7.33 -11.89
CA LYS A 499 4.83 -6.64 -11.20
C LYS A 499 3.68 -7.61 -10.98
N GLU A 500 3.43 -7.97 -9.73
CA GLU A 500 2.27 -8.77 -9.35
C GLU A 500 1.12 -7.85 -9.00
N VAL A 501 0.03 -7.96 -9.78
CA VAL A 501 -1.18 -7.13 -9.63
C VAL A 501 -2.22 -7.90 -8.85
N PHE A 502 -2.86 -7.25 -7.89
CA PHE A 502 -3.91 -7.86 -7.08
C PHE A 502 -5.02 -6.86 -6.72
N SER A 503 -6.18 -7.41 -6.39
CA SER A 503 -7.33 -6.66 -5.86
C SER A 503 -7.46 -6.95 -4.36
N GLY A 504 -7.83 -5.95 -3.57
CA GLY A 504 -8.01 -6.10 -2.14
C GLY A 504 -6.69 -6.18 -1.36
N THR A 505 -6.69 -6.92 -0.26
CA THR A 505 -5.55 -7.00 0.66
C THR A 505 -4.44 -7.89 0.09
N PHE A 506 -3.20 -7.42 0.17
CA PHE A 506 -2.03 -8.22 -0.22
C PHE A 506 -1.81 -9.36 0.78
N THR A 507 -1.57 -10.57 0.25
CA THR A 507 -1.01 -11.68 1.03
C THR A 507 0.24 -12.23 0.35
N TRP A 508 1.22 -12.64 1.15
CA TRP A 508 2.49 -13.18 0.62
C TRP A 508 2.28 -14.45 -0.21
N THR A 509 1.37 -15.30 0.22
CA THR A 509 1.07 -16.57 -0.43
C THR A 509 0.37 -16.36 -1.76
N ASP A 510 -0.70 -15.56 -1.79
CA ASP A 510 -1.48 -15.35 -3.01
C ASP A 510 -0.69 -14.58 -4.07
N ALA A 511 0.15 -13.63 -3.65
CA ALA A 511 1.03 -12.90 -4.55
C ALA A 511 2.28 -13.70 -4.99
N ASN A 512 2.56 -14.87 -4.42
CA ASN A 512 3.79 -15.62 -4.65
C ASN A 512 5.07 -14.80 -4.42
N PHE A 513 5.06 -13.97 -3.39
CA PHE A 513 6.19 -13.11 -2.98
C PHE A 513 6.70 -13.50 -1.61
N SER A 514 7.92 -13.09 -1.30
CA SER A 514 8.51 -13.16 0.03
C SER A 514 9.26 -11.87 0.37
N ARG A 515 9.59 -11.74 1.65
CA ARG A 515 10.55 -10.77 2.16
C ARG A 515 11.93 -11.36 2.00
N GLU A 516 12.66 -10.90 1.01
CA GLU A 516 13.99 -11.41 0.68
C GLU A 516 15.06 -10.64 1.44
N HIS A 517 16.00 -11.37 2.00
CA HIS A 517 17.24 -10.81 2.55
C HIS A 517 18.29 -10.71 1.44
N VAL A 518 18.64 -9.51 1.01
CA VAL A 518 19.71 -9.28 0.03
C VAL A 518 21.02 -9.85 0.56
N TYR A 519 21.42 -9.48 1.77
CA TYR A 519 22.43 -10.20 2.54
C TYR A 519 21.77 -11.40 3.20
N ALA A 520 21.93 -12.57 2.60
CA ALA A 520 21.19 -13.77 3.01
C ALA A 520 21.43 -14.08 4.49
N HIS A 521 20.36 -14.43 5.22
CA HIS A 521 20.48 -14.72 6.65
C HIS A 521 21.43 -15.89 6.95
N SER A 522 21.56 -16.82 6.04
CA SER A 522 22.52 -17.94 6.16
C SER A 522 24.00 -17.50 6.09
N TRP A 523 24.27 -16.31 5.57
CA TRP A 523 25.60 -15.73 5.53
C TRP A 523 25.97 -14.99 6.80
N MET A 524 24.97 -14.64 7.63
CA MET A 524 25.18 -13.83 8.84
C MET A 524 25.94 -14.64 9.88
N PRO A 525 27.11 -14.16 10.37
CA PRO A 525 27.81 -14.79 11.47
C PRO A 525 26.94 -14.98 12.71
N GLY A 526 27.04 -16.15 13.36
CA GLY A 526 26.18 -16.53 14.47
C GLY A 526 24.80 -17.03 14.04
N ASN A 527 24.53 -17.02 12.74
CA ASN A 527 23.34 -17.53 12.09
C ASN A 527 22.05 -17.24 12.86
N PRO A 528 21.51 -16.01 12.81
CA PRO A 528 20.23 -15.64 13.44
C PRO A 528 19.04 -16.29 12.71
N TYR A 529 19.19 -17.58 12.37
CA TYR A 529 18.21 -18.36 11.65
C TYR A 529 16.92 -18.44 12.44
N ASN A 530 15.83 -18.02 11.83
CA ASN A 530 14.50 -17.99 12.44
C ASN A 530 14.39 -17.12 13.71
N SER A 531 15.22 -16.10 13.85
CA SER A 531 15.03 -15.13 14.93
C SER A 531 14.42 -13.84 14.40
N PRO A 532 13.09 -13.74 14.33
CA PRO A 532 12.38 -12.53 13.88
C PRO A 532 12.63 -11.33 14.82
N GLU A 533 13.34 -11.53 15.92
CA GLU A 533 13.70 -10.53 16.91
C GLU A 533 15.19 -10.15 16.86
N HIS A 534 15.97 -10.70 15.92
CA HIS A 534 17.38 -10.32 15.79
C HIS A 534 17.52 -9.09 14.88
N PRO A 535 18.18 -8.01 15.30
CA PRO A 535 18.28 -6.77 14.52
C PRO A 535 18.77 -6.97 13.09
N ALA A 536 19.81 -7.78 12.86
CA ALA A 536 20.31 -8.05 11.52
C ALA A 536 19.33 -8.83 10.63
N TYR A 537 18.49 -9.69 11.23
CA TYR A 537 17.49 -10.45 10.51
C TYR A 537 16.29 -9.58 10.06
N THR A 538 15.99 -8.54 10.83
CA THR A 538 14.80 -7.70 10.65
C THR A 538 15.09 -6.35 10.03
N ASP A 539 16.36 -6.07 9.69
CA ASP A 539 16.78 -4.77 9.18
C ASP A 539 16.12 -4.44 7.84
N GLN A 540 15.42 -3.31 7.80
CA GLN A 540 14.66 -2.90 6.64
C GLN A 540 15.54 -2.45 5.47
N HIS A 541 16.79 -2.10 5.68
CA HIS A 541 17.75 -1.84 4.61
C HIS A 541 18.16 -3.12 3.85
N ASN A 542 17.90 -4.29 4.43
CA ASN A 542 18.22 -5.60 3.86
C ASN A 542 17.01 -6.35 3.30
N LEU A 543 15.78 -5.95 3.65
CA LEU A 543 14.56 -6.67 3.30
C LEU A 543 13.85 -6.04 2.11
N PHE A 544 13.50 -6.85 1.11
CA PHE A 544 12.81 -6.39 -0.09
C PHE A 544 11.74 -7.40 -0.55
N PRO A 545 10.67 -6.94 -1.24
CA PRO A 545 9.72 -7.85 -1.84
C PRO A 545 10.33 -8.52 -3.07
N VAL A 546 10.36 -9.86 -3.07
CA VAL A 546 10.89 -10.64 -4.19
C VAL A 546 9.94 -11.78 -4.52
N ARG A 547 9.72 -12.02 -5.81
CA ARG A 547 8.88 -13.10 -6.30
C ARG A 547 9.46 -14.46 -5.94
N MET A 548 8.66 -15.33 -5.33
CA MET A 548 9.11 -16.66 -4.87
C MET A 548 9.49 -17.61 -6.00
N PRO A 549 8.58 -17.94 -6.95
CA PRO A 549 8.96 -18.81 -8.06
C PRO A 549 9.86 -18.08 -9.05
N ASN A 550 10.82 -18.76 -9.61
CA ASN A 550 11.73 -18.32 -10.66
C ASN A 550 12.74 -17.21 -10.27
N VAL A 551 12.60 -16.57 -9.12
CA VAL A 551 13.49 -15.51 -8.66
C VAL A 551 14.11 -15.87 -7.31
N ASN A 552 13.39 -15.77 -6.19
CA ASN A 552 13.92 -16.07 -4.87
C ASN A 552 14.38 -17.56 -4.75
N ALA A 553 13.55 -18.49 -5.20
CA ALA A 553 13.88 -19.90 -5.16
C ALA A 553 15.09 -20.26 -6.05
N VAL A 554 15.34 -19.51 -7.12
CA VAL A 554 16.49 -19.68 -8.02
C VAL A 554 17.73 -19.01 -7.43
N ARG A 555 17.60 -17.76 -6.98
CA ARG A 555 18.70 -17.05 -6.30
C ARG A 555 19.15 -17.84 -5.07
N SER A 556 18.19 -18.36 -4.29
CA SER A 556 18.51 -19.08 -3.04
C SER A 556 19.49 -18.25 -2.20
N ASN A 557 20.68 -18.76 -1.89
CA ASN A 557 21.74 -18.03 -1.19
C ASN A 557 23.01 -17.88 -2.04
N TYR A 558 22.89 -17.98 -3.37
CA TYR A 558 24.02 -17.75 -4.27
C TYR A 558 24.47 -16.28 -4.21
N PRO A 559 25.79 -16.02 -4.28
CA PRO A 559 26.30 -14.68 -4.36
C PRO A 559 25.86 -13.98 -5.65
N PHE A 560 25.89 -12.68 -5.63
CA PHE A 560 25.62 -11.88 -6.81
C PHE A 560 26.86 -11.75 -7.70
N GLY A 561 26.66 -11.65 -9.00
CA GLY A 561 27.74 -11.48 -9.97
C GLY A 561 27.25 -11.43 -11.41
N GLU A 562 28.12 -11.04 -12.32
CA GLU A 562 27.86 -11.00 -13.75
C GLU A 562 27.78 -12.43 -14.33
N VAL A 563 26.67 -12.76 -14.99
CA VAL A 563 26.45 -14.08 -15.58
C VAL A 563 26.90 -14.10 -17.04
N VAL A 564 27.97 -14.84 -17.33
CA VAL A 564 28.47 -15.03 -18.71
C VAL A 564 27.92 -16.31 -19.36
N SER A 565 27.55 -17.32 -18.56
CA SER A 565 26.93 -18.55 -19.03
C SER A 565 25.59 -18.74 -18.32
N VAL A 566 24.50 -18.40 -19.03
CA VAL A 566 23.14 -18.42 -18.47
C VAL A 566 22.63 -19.85 -18.34
N GLN A 567 22.24 -20.24 -17.15
CA GLN A 567 21.54 -21.49 -16.85
C GLN A 567 20.03 -21.31 -16.84
N SER A 568 19.55 -20.20 -16.26
CA SER A 568 18.16 -19.79 -16.29
C SER A 568 18.03 -18.27 -16.21
N SER A 569 16.91 -17.74 -16.67
CA SER A 569 16.57 -16.32 -16.59
C SER A 569 15.10 -16.11 -16.30
N TYR A 570 14.77 -14.98 -15.71
CA TYR A 570 13.39 -14.54 -15.52
C TYR A 570 13.31 -13.04 -15.67
N LEU A 571 12.61 -12.56 -16.70
CA LEU A 571 12.68 -11.18 -17.18
C LEU A 571 14.16 -10.77 -17.33
N ASP A 572 14.57 -9.65 -16.76
CA ASP A 572 15.93 -9.13 -16.91
C ASP A 572 16.94 -9.71 -15.90
N SER A 573 16.52 -10.63 -15.01
CA SER A 573 17.42 -11.30 -14.07
C SER A 573 17.93 -12.63 -14.63
N LYS A 574 19.15 -13.01 -14.26
CA LYS A 574 19.85 -14.20 -14.76
C LYS A 574 20.44 -15.02 -13.62
N PHE A 575 20.55 -16.30 -13.84
CA PHE A 575 21.25 -17.24 -12.98
C PHE A 575 22.14 -18.14 -13.82
N GLY A 576 23.39 -18.33 -13.40
CA GLY A 576 24.33 -19.11 -14.16
C GLY A 576 25.76 -18.95 -13.66
N ALA A 577 26.73 -19.21 -14.54
CA ALA A 577 28.14 -19.11 -14.19
C ALA A 577 28.73 -17.74 -14.60
N ASN A 578 29.57 -17.16 -13.74
CA ASN A 578 30.40 -16.01 -14.05
C ASN A 578 31.66 -16.42 -14.87
N ALA A 579 32.54 -15.49 -15.13
CA ALA A 579 33.76 -15.73 -15.92
C ALA A 579 34.72 -16.77 -15.30
N GLU A 580 34.71 -16.87 -13.96
CA GLU A 580 35.50 -17.86 -13.21
C GLU A 580 34.80 -19.22 -13.07
N GLY A 581 33.61 -19.40 -13.69
CA GLY A 581 32.85 -20.63 -13.62
C GLY A 581 32.09 -20.83 -12.30
N ARG A 582 31.99 -19.80 -11.44
CA ARG A 582 31.23 -19.82 -10.19
C ARG A 582 29.78 -19.52 -10.46
N THR A 583 28.86 -20.25 -9.81
CA THR A 583 27.43 -20.00 -9.94
C THR A 583 27.03 -18.75 -9.18
N VAL A 584 26.46 -17.77 -9.88
CA VAL A 584 26.04 -16.47 -9.35
C VAL A 584 24.63 -16.12 -9.80
N TYR A 585 24.03 -15.13 -9.14
CA TYR A 585 22.78 -14.53 -9.53
C TYR A 585 23.02 -13.08 -9.97
N GLU A 586 22.53 -12.72 -11.14
CA GLU A 586 22.58 -11.36 -11.69
C GLU A 586 21.15 -10.77 -11.67
N PRO A 587 20.88 -9.74 -10.87
CA PRO A 587 19.62 -8.99 -10.92
C PRO A 587 19.60 -8.10 -12.17
N ARG A 588 18.43 -7.51 -12.47
CA ARG A 588 18.31 -6.49 -13.52
C ARG A 588 19.28 -5.32 -13.26
N ASP A 589 19.70 -4.67 -14.33
CA ASP A 589 20.80 -3.70 -14.28
C ASP A 589 20.48 -2.48 -13.39
N GLU A 590 19.22 -1.99 -13.40
CA GLU A 590 18.80 -0.78 -12.69
C GLU A 590 18.78 -0.91 -11.16
N ILE A 591 19.08 -2.09 -10.62
CA ILE A 591 19.10 -2.30 -9.15
C ILE A 591 20.39 -2.99 -8.68
N LYS A 592 21.39 -3.09 -9.54
CA LYS A 592 22.69 -3.67 -9.16
C LYS A 592 23.34 -2.86 -8.03
N GLY A 593 23.26 -1.53 -8.13
CA GLY A 593 23.70 -0.61 -7.08
C GLY A 593 22.93 -0.74 -5.78
N ASP A 594 21.59 -0.88 -5.85
CA ASP A 594 20.72 -1.09 -4.69
C ASP A 594 21.15 -2.34 -3.90
N VAL A 595 21.39 -3.44 -4.63
CA VAL A 595 21.88 -4.70 -4.05
C VAL A 595 23.27 -4.49 -3.42
N ALA A 596 24.17 -3.81 -4.11
CA ALA A 596 25.51 -3.52 -3.61
C ALA A 596 25.47 -2.70 -2.32
N ARG A 597 24.67 -1.64 -2.28
CA ARG A 597 24.52 -0.77 -1.12
C ARG A 597 23.85 -1.46 0.06
N ALA A 598 22.91 -2.37 -0.19
CA ALA A 598 22.32 -3.20 0.86
C ALA A 598 23.35 -4.17 1.48
N LEU A 599 24.18 -4.82 0.65
CA LEU A 599 25.26 -5.69 1.11
C LEU A 599 26.31 -4.93 1.91
N MET A 600 26.78 -3.78 1.39
CA MET A 600 27.77 -2.92 2.05
C MET A 600 27.24 -2.41 3.40
N TYR A 601 25.99 -2.00 3.47
CA TYR A 601 25.33 -1.57 4.70
C TYR A 601 25.35 -2.69 5.74
N MET A 602 24.90 -3.88 5.39
CA MET A 602 24.84 -5.02 6.30
C MET A 602 26.23 -5.41 6.81
N ALA A 603 27.21 -5.47 5.91
CA ALA A 603 28.58 -5.76 6.26
C ALA A 603 29.14 -4.74 7.27
N THR A 604 28.90 -3.45 7.05
CA THR A 604 29.40 -2.37 7.92
C THR A 604 28.66 -2.31 9.25
N THR A 605 27.33 -2.30 9.21
CA THR A 605 26.46 -2.12 10.39
C THR A 605 26.61 -3.26 11.39
N TYR A 606 26.84 -4.49 10.92
CA TYR A 606 26.87 -5.67 11.78
C TYR A 606 28.23 -6.34 11.90
N ASN A 607 29.33 -5.78 11.32
CA ASN A 607 30.66 -6.36 11.44
C ASN A 607 31.05 -6.67 12.90
N GLY A 608 31.50 -7.89 13.16
CA GLY A 608 31.83 -8.37 14.52
C GLY A 608 30.61 -8.84 15.35
N THR A 609 29.37 -8.65 14.86
CA THR A 609 28.18 -9.21 15.50
C THR A 609 28.12 -10.74 15.26
N GLY A 610 27.64 -11.49 16.26
CA GLY A 610 27.65 -12.96 16.20
C GLY A 610 29.05 -13.59 16.29
N GLY A 611 30.09 -12.80 16.65
CA GLY A 611 31.44 -13.27 16.79
C GLY A 611 32.22 -13.48 15.49
N GLY A 612 31.70 -12.99 14.35
CA GLY A 612 32.30 -13.15 13.03
C GLY A 612 32.55 -11.87 12.27
N ILE A 613 33.40 -11.94 11.27
CA ILE A 613 33.66 -10.87 10.30
C ILE A 613 32.59 -10.93 9.22
N TRP A 614 32.05 -9.78 8.83
CA TRP A 614 31.02 -9.67 7.80
C TRP A 614 31.58 -9.32 6.41
N ALA A 615 32.87 -9.61 6.19
CA ALA A 615 33.52 -9.44 4.90
C ALA A 615 32.84 -10.26 3.79
N PHE A 616 32.86 -9.76 2.55
CA PHE A 616 32.18 -10.42 1.44
C PHE A 616 32.70 -11.83 1.12
N PRO A 617 34.02 -12.11 1.13
CA PRO A 617 34.49 -13.47 0.91
C PRO A 617 34.03 -14.48 1.95
N GLU A 618 33.64 -14.02 3.15
CA GLU A 618 33.12 -14.85 4.24
C GLU A 618 31.63 -15.14 4.12
N GLN A 619 30.93 -14.53 3.16
CA GLN A 619 29.50 -14.74 2.90
C GLN A 619 29.26 -16.07 2.19
N ILE A 620 29.56 -17.16 2.84
CA ILE A 620 29.40 -18.54 2.34
C ILE A 620 28.22 -19.22 3.00
N SER A 621 27.55 -20.13 2.27
CA SER A 621 26.52 -21.00 2.81
C SER A 621 26.97 -22.45 2.79
N PHE A 622 26.23 -23.32 3.50
CA PHE A 622 26.53 -24.75 3.60
C PHE A 622 26.70 -25.43 2.21
N LEU A 623 25.95 -24.97 1.19
CA LEU A 623 25.99 -25.55 -0.16
C LEU A 623 26.90 -24.80 -1.12
N ILE A 624 27.38 -23.61 -0.74
CA ILE A 624 28.12 -22.71 -1.64
C ILE A 624 29.46 -22.37 -0.96
N MET A 625 30.52 -22.86 -1.53
CA MET A 625 31.87 -22.84 -0.93
C MET A 625 32.69 -21.59 -1.30
N TYR A 626 32.05 -20.53 -1.77
CA TYR A 626 32.68 -19.25 -2.09
C TYR A 626 31.75 -18.11 -1.75
N GLY A 627 32.32 -17.01 -1.30
CA GLY A 627 31.59 -15.81 -0.88
C GLY A 627 31.33 -14.83 -2.01
N GLN A 628 30.81 -13.68 -1.64
CA GLN A 628 30.56 -12.56 -2.53
C GLN A 628 31.88 -11.94 -2.98
N ASP A 629 31.99 -11.65 -4.27
CA ASP A 629 33.13 -10.93 -4.82
C ASP A 629 33.03 -9.43 -4.46
N PRO A 630 34.00 -8.85 -3.73
CA PRO A 630 33.94 -7.46 -3.33
C PRO A 630 34.12 -6.48 -4.50
N GLU A 631 34.87 -6.84 -5.55
CA GLU A 631 35.09 -5.97 -6.70
C GLU A 631 33.83 -5.83 -7.57
N VAL A 632 33.10 -6.91 -7.79
CA VAL A 632 31.80 -6.86 -8.51
C VAL A 632 30.83 -5.93 -7.78
N ILE A 633 30.73 -6.05 -6.45
CA ILE A 633 29.83 -5.22 -5.65
C ILE A 633 30.27 -3.76 -5.65
N ARG A 634 31.60 -3.51 -5.58
CA ARG A 634 32.14 -2.16 -5.70
C ARG A 634 31.87 -1.56 -7.08
N GLN A 635 32.01 -2.33 -8.15
CA GLN A 635 31.72 -1.91 -9.51
C GLN A 635 30.25 -1.54 -9.64
N TRP A 636 29.33 -2.41 -9.23
CA TRP A 636 27.90 -2.15 -9.30
C TRP A 636 27.48 -0.91 -8.51
N HIS A 637 28.08 -0.68 -7.35
CA HIS A 637 27.82 0.49 -6.53
C HIS A 637 28.12 1.82 -7.25
N PHE A 638 29.18 1.86 -8.07
CA PHE A 638 29.56 3.07 -8.78
C PHE A 638 28.98 3.17 -10.22
N GLU A 639 28.60 2.05 -10.83
CA GLU A 639 27.94 2.04 -12.13
C GLU A 639 26.45 2.38 -12.02
N ASP A 640 25.79 1.96 -10.95
CA ASP A 640 24.40 2.23 -10.65
C ASP A 640 24.30 3.08 -9.37
N LEU A 641 24.34 4.40 -9.55
CA LEU A 641 24.28 5.38 -8.45
C LEU A 641 22.88 5.43 -7.82
N PRO A 642 22.76 5.86 -6.52
CA PRO A 642 21.48 5.97 -5.85
C PRO A 642 20.47 6.80 -6.65
N ASP A 643 19.37 6.19 -7.00
CA ASP A 643 18.28 6.83 -7.70
C ASP A 643 17.27 7.48 -6.73
N ASN A 644 16.27 8.15 -7.27
CA ASN A 644 15.25 8.81 -6.47
C ASN A 644 14.34 7.84 -5.69
N PHE A 645 14.23 6.59 -6.11
CA PHE A 645 13.52 5.55 -5.37
C PHE A 645 14.33 5.10 -4.15
N GLU A 646 15.63 4.85 -4.32
CA GLU A 646 16.51 4.50 -3.20
C GLU A 646 16.61 5.61 -2.16
N ILE A 647 16.74 6.88 -2.61
CA ILE A 647 16.73 8.05 -1.71
C ILE A 647 15.42 8.08 -0.92
N ALA A 648 14.28 7.95 -1.58
CA ALA A 648 12.97 7.93 -0.91
C ALA A 648 12.87 6.77 0.09
N ARG A 649 13.38 5.60 -0.28
CA ARG A 649 13.38 4.42 0.58
C ARG A 649 14.27 4.61 1.81
N ASN A 650 15.46 5.18 1.64
CA ASN A 650 16.37 5.46 2.75
C ASN A 650 15.75 6.46 3.74
N GLU A 651 15.12 7.53 3.24
CA GLU A 651 14.37 8.48 4.06
C GLU A 651 13.18 7.83 4.78
N TYR A 652 12.48 6.93 4.10
CA TYR A 652 11.36 6.21 4.71
C TYR A 652 11.83 5.24 5.80
N VAL A 653 12.87 4.44 5.53
CA VAL A 653 13.46 3.53 6.53
C VAL A 653 13.98 4.33 7.73
N TYR A 654 14.65 5.46 7.49
CA TYR A 654 15.08 6.35 8.58
C TYR A 654 13.89 6.80 9.46
N SER A 655 12.76 7.13 8.85
CA SER A 655 11.57 7.57 9.60
C SER A 655 10.97 6.48 10.50
N VAL A 656 11.14 5.20 10.19
CA VAL A 656 10.54 4.07 10.92
C VAL A 656 11.56 3.27 11.73
N GLN A 657 12.81 3.19 11.29
CA GLN A 657 13.89 2.41 11.91
C GLN A 657 14.89 3.29 12.66
N GLY A 658 15.02 4.57 12.29
CA GLY A 658 15.86 5.57 12.98
C GLY A 658 17.32 5.56 12.54
N ASN A 659 17.70 4.76 11.54
CA ASN A 659 19.02 4.75 10.94
C ASN A 659 18.97 4.84 9.42
N ARG A 660 20.09 5.18 8.80
CA ARG A 660 20.24 5.44 7.36
C ARG A 660 21.25 4.45 6.76
N ASN A 661 21.11 4.17 5.47
CA ASN A 661 22.16 3.49 4.71
C ASN A 661 23.20 4.54 4.25
N PRO A 662 24.42 4.53 4.82
CA PRO A 662 25.43 5.54 4.52
C PRO A 662 25.92 5.50 3.07
N PHE A 663 25.81 4.37 2.40
CA PHE A 663 26.25 4.21 1.01
C PHE A 663 25.25 4.75 -0.02
N ILE A 664 24.01 5.02 0.41
CA ILE A 664 23.02 5.79 -0.37
C ILE A 664 23.27 7.29 -0.15
N ASP A 665 23.55 7.70 1.08
CA ASP A 665 23.72 9.11 1.43
C ASP A 665 25.04 9.69 0.97
N SER A 666 26.10 8.88 0.98
CA SER A 666 27.49 9.25 0.65
C SER A 666 28.18 8.11 -0.08
N VAL A 667 28.02 8.10 -1.41
CA VAL A 667 28.52 7.03 -2.29
C VAL A 667 30.03 6.77 -2.06
N ASP A 668 30.82 7.82 -1.86
CA ASP A 668 32.27 7.72 -1.68
C ASP A 668 32.67 6.98 -0.37
N TYR A 669 31.76 6.81 0.56
CA TYR A 669 32.06 6.07 1.80
C TYR A 669 32.47 4.62 1.54
N ALA A 670 31.99 4.03 0.45
CA ALA A 670 32.40 2.69 0.02
C ALA A 670 33.89 2.55 -0.25
N CYS A 671 34.59 3.65 -0.59
CA CYS A 671 36.02 3.64 -0.89
C CYS A 671 36.90 3.49 0.37
N TYR A 672 36.38 3.85 1.52
CA TYR A 672 37.14 3.85 2.77
C TYR A 672 37.01 2.54 3.56
N ILE A 673 36.31 1.56 3.01
CA ILE A 673 36.18 0.22 3.59
C ILE A 673 36.59 -0.81 2.54
N ASP A 674 37.56 -1.64 2.90
CA ASP A 674 37.87 -2.84 2.15
C ASP A 674 36.88 -3.95 2.52
N PHE A 675 35.85 -4.14 1.68
CA PHE A 675 34.83 -5.17 1.91
C PHE A 675 35.35 -6.61 1.77
N GLY A 676 36.58 -6.80 1.28
CA GLY A 676 37.24 -8.09 1.29
C GLY A 676 37.77 -8.51 2.66
N SER A 677 38.02 -7.53 3.57
CA SER A 677 38.59 -7.76 4.89
C SER A 677 37.89 -6.98 6.01
N MET A 678 36.99 -6.07 5.68
CA MET A 678 36.35 -5.08 6.56
C MET A 678 37.35 -4.12 7.24
N ASN A 679 38.53 -3.96 6.68
CA ASN A 679 39.55 -3.02 7.18
C ASN A 679 39.31 -1.61 6.60
N TYR A 680 39.79 -0.62 7.33
CA TYR A 680 39.84 0.75 6.85
C TYR A 680 40.78 0.89 5.63
N ASN A 681 40.33 1.51 4.57
CA ASN A 681 41.11 1.86 3.40
C ASN A 681 41.42 3.39 3.38
N GLY A 682 42.54 3.80 3.95
CA GLY A 682 42.93 5.20 3.99
C GLY A 682 43.30 5.84 2.65
N ALA A 683 43.46 5.05 1.60
CA ALA A 683 43.66 5.57 0.23
C ALA A 683 42.40 6.16 -0.39
N GLY A 684 41.23 5.84 0.21
CA GLY A 684 39.92 6.30 -0.31
C GLY A 684 39.67 5.82 -1.74
N CYS A 685 38.79 6.54 -2.38
CA CYS A 685 38.55 6.35 -3.78
C CYS A 685 39.72 6.81 -4.62
N GLY A 686 40.88 6.38 -4.63
CA GLY A 686 41.92 6.89 -5.53
C GLY A 686 41.33 7.54 -6.82
N PRO A 687 42.00 8.18 -7.67
CA PRO A 687 41.35 8.79 -8.83
C PRO A 687 40.48 7.70 -9.48
N LEU A 688 39.16 7.85 -9.38
CA LEU A 688 38.22 6.99 -10.11
C LEU A 688 38.75 7.01 -11.54
N SER A 689 39.28 5.90 -12.01
CA SER A 689 39.50 5.77 -13.43
C SER A 689 38.10 5.83 -14.03
N VAL A 690 37.70 7.02 -14.45
CA VAL A 690 36.56 7.17 -15.35
C VAL A 690 36.90 6.21 -16.47
N LYS A 691 36.15 5.12 -16.60
CA LYS A 691 36.23 4.28 -17.77
C LYS A 691 35.89 5.25 -18.91
N GLU A 692 36.92 5.76 -19.58
CA GLU A 692 36.71 6.70 -20.68
C GLU A 692 35.85 5.98 -21.70
N VAL A 693 34.58 6.27 -21.72
CA VAL A 693 33.63 5.74 -22.69
C VAL A 693 33.88 6.53 -23.98
N ILE A 694 34.12 5.82 -25.06
CA ILE A 694 34.25 6.47 -26.37
C ILE A 694 32.93 7.19 -26.71
N THR A 695 33.06 8.43 -27.15
CA THR A 695 31.94 9.26 -27.60
C THR A 695 32.08 9.58 -29.09
N SER A 696 31.05 10.12 -29.71
CA SER A 696 31.11 10.58 -31.10
C SER A 696 32.19 11.66 -31.34
N ASN A 697 32.59 12.39 -30.28
CA ASN A 697 33.66 13.41 -30.38
C ASN A 697 35.08 12.80 -30.42
N ASP A 698 35.22 11.55 -30.01
CA ASP A 698 36.49 10.81 -29.99
C ASP A 698 36.75 10.12 -31.33
N VAL A 699 35.79 10.16 -32.26
CA VAL A 699 35.86 9.50 -33.58
C VAL A 699 35.77 10.53 -34.67
N LEU A 700 36.81 10.58 -35.49
CA LEU A 700 36.87 11.42 -36.70
C LEU A 700 36.69 10.52 -37.92
N ILE A 701 35.72 10.85 -38.75
CA ILE A 701 35.42 10.14 -39.99
C ILE A 701 35.55 11.13 -41.17
N PHE A 702 36.38 10.79 -42.14
CA PHE A 702 36.59 11.65 -43.30
C PHE A 702 37.02 10.86 -44.55
N PRO A 703 36.82 11.40 -45.77
CA PRO A 703 35.94 12.53 -46.05
C PRO A 703 34.47 12.13 -45.92
N VAL A 704 33.62 13.04 -45.48
CA VAL A 704 32.16 12.86 -45.54
C VAL A 704 31.57 14.08 -46.25
N PRO A 705 31.00 13.93 -47.48
CA PRO A 705 30.75 12.69 -48.22
C PRO A 705 32.00 12.02 -48.81
N ALA A 706 32.01 10.67 -48.79
CA ALA A 706 33.07 9.83 -49.33
C ALA A 706 32.70 9.24 -50.71
N SER A 707 33.69 8.96 -51.56
CA SER A 707 33.46 8.39 -52.91
C SER A 707 34.19 7.07 -53.18
N SER A 708 35.32 6.81 -52.54
CA SER A 708 36.10 5.59 -52.74
C SER A 708 36.53 4.94 -51.42
N ASN A 709 37.03 5.74 -50.47
CA ASN A 709 37.46 5.29 -49.17
C ASN A 709 36.89 6.22 -48.09
N LEU A 710 36.65 5.65 -46.92
CA LEU A 710 36.23 6.33 -45.70
C LEU A 710 37.29 6.05 -44.63
N SER A 711 38.02 7.07 -44.22
CA SER A 711 39.01 6.95 -43.14
C SER A 711 38.37 7.19 -41.79
N VAL A 712 38.68 6.35 -40.83
CA VAL A 712 38.22 6.42 -39.45
C VAL A 712 39.44 6.55 -38.55
N LEU A 713 39.45 7.54 -37.68
CA LEU A 713 40.45 7.74 -36.64
C LEU A 713 39.79 7.83 -35.28
N VAL A 714 40.30 7.11 -34.30
CA VAL A 714 39.83 7.17 -32.92
C VAL A 714 40.93 7.75 -32.01
N ASN A 715 40.51 8.60 -31.06
CA ASN A 715 41.42 9.18 -30.08
C ASN A 715 41.45 8.32 -28.82
N ASN A 716 42.62 8.16 -28.21
CA ASN A 716 42.85 7.51 -26.89
C ASN A 716 42.38 6.04 -26.78
N THR A 717 42.19 5.35 -27.91
CA THR A 717 41.82 3.93 -27.94
C THR A 717 42.21 3.33 -29.32
N GLN A 718 41.86 2.05 -29.54
CA GLN A 718 42.04 1.38 -30.82
C GLN A 718 40.70 0.88 -31.36
N ILE A 719 40.54 0.86 -32.68
CA ILE A 719 39.38 0.23 -33.31
C ILE A 719 39.55 -1.28 -33.22
N SER A 720 38.65 -1.96 -32.52
CA SER A 720 38.57 -3.42 -32.47
C SER A 720 37.86 -3.99 -33.69
N GLY A 721 36.83 -3.28 -34.15
CA GLY A 721 36.05 -3.64 -35.31
C GLY A 721 35.18 -2.49 -35.82
N TYR A 722 34.58 -2.69 -36.99
CA TYR A 722 33.57 -1.77 -37.51
C TYR A 722 32.54 -2.49 -38.38
N GLU A 723 31.36 -1.90 -38.51
CA GLU A 723 30.30 -2.32 -39.41
C GLU A 723 29.71 -1.10 -40.13
N LEU A 724 29.61 -1.15 -41.44
CA LEU A 724 28.90 -0.16 -42.25
C LEU A 724 27.51 -0.74 -42.57
N ILE A 725 26.47 -0.06 -42.15
CA ILE A 725 25.10 -0.52 -42.12
C ILE A 725 24.23 0.40 -42.99
N ASP A 726 23.37 -0.14 -43.83
CA ASP A 726 22.39 0.65 -44.58
C ASP A 726 21.19 1.07 -43.72
N LEU A 727 20.36 1.96 -44.24
CA LEU A 727 19.18 2.46 -43.50
C LEU A 727 18.09 1.38 -43.27
N GLN A 728 18.22 0.18 -43.83
CA GLN A 728 17.36 -0.98 -43.58
C GLN A 728 17.93 -1.90 -42.50
N GLY A 729 19.08 -1.54 -41.90
CA GLY A 729 19.74 -2.32 -40.87
C GLY A 729 20.60 -3.48 -41.35
N ARG A 730 20.92 -3.54 -42.68
CA ARG A 730 21.77 -4.60 -43.25
C ARG A 730 23.23 -4.19 -43.15
N VAL A 731 24.09 -5.03 -42.63
CA VAL A 731 25.53 -4.85 -42.61
C VAL A 731 26.04 -5.05 -44.03
N ILE A 732 26.70 -4.02 -44.57
CA ILE A 732 27.23 -3.98 -45.94
C ILE A 732 28.72 -4.29 -45.93
N ILE A 733 29.48 -3.72 -45.00
CA ILE A 733 30.92 -3.95 -44.84
C ILE A 733 31.18 -4.22 -43.36
N THR A 734 32.06 -5.16 -43.06
CA THR A 734 32.53 -5.43 -41.70
C THR A 734 34.03 -5.57 -41.66
N GLY A 735 34.68 -5.03 -40.65
CA GLY A 735 36.09 -5.24 -40.32
C GLY A 735 36.21 -5.73 -38.90
N LYS A 736 36.91 -6.84 -38.66
CA LYS A 736 37.15 -7.42 -37.34
C LYS A 736 38.65 -7.43 -37.06
N GLU A 737 39.01 -7.41 -35.77
CA GLU A 737 40.40 -7.48 -35.30
C GLU A 737 41.32 -6.40 -35.91
N VAL A 738 40.79 -5.18 -36.08
CA VAL A 738 41.53 -4.06 -36.68
C VAL A 738 42.73 -3.64 -35.83
N ASN A 739 42.54 -3.55 -34.51
CA ASN A 739 43.56 -3.26 -33.48
C ASN A 739 44.48 -2.07 -33.83
N ALA A 740 43.93 -1.01 -34.41
CA ALA A 740 44.65 0.19 -34.83
C ALA A 740 43.88 1.46 -34.44
N VAL A 741 44.58 2.56 -34.26
CA VAL A 741 43.99 3.89 -33.97
C VAL A 741 43.29 4.49 -35.19
N SER A 742 43.55 3.96 -36.38
CA SER A 742 42.90 4.39 -37.62
C SER A 742 42.74 3.23 -38.59
N THR A 743 41.71 3.31 -39.43
CA THR A 743 41.50 2.35 -40.54
C THR A 743 40.86 3.02 -41.72
N ASP A 744 41.16 2.51 -42.93
CA ASP A 744 40.52 2.93 -44.16
C ASP A 744 39.55 1.88 -44.66
N ILE A 745 38.31 2.27 -44.85
CA ILE A 745 37.23 1.42 -45.31
C ILE A 745 37.01 1.68 -46.82
N ASN A 746 37.25 0.67 -47.64
CA ASN A 746 36.96 0.75 -49.04
C ASN A 746 35.47 0.67 -49.31
N ILE A 747 34.89 1.72 -49.87
CA ILE A 747 33.47 1.87 -50.17
C ILE A 747 33.16 1.88 -51.66
N ASN A 748 34.15 1.54 -52.48
CA ASN A 748 33.97 1.47 -53.95
C ASN A 748 32.82 0.52 -54.30
N GLY A 749 31.96 0.98 -55.20
CA GLY A 749 30.82 0.17 -55.66
C GLY A 749 29.57 0.24 -54.78
N LEU A 750 29.59 0.98 -53.66
CA LEU A 750 28.39 1.25 -52.89
C LEU A 750 27.50 2.30 -53.56
N ILE A 751 26.21 2.15 -53.37
CA ILE A 751 25.22 3.11 -53.92
C ILE A 751 25.29 4.41 -53.12
N SER A 752 25.27 5.55 -53.84
CA SER A 752 25.22 6.87 -53.17
C SER A 752 24.04 6.96 -52.21
N GLY A 753 24.30 7.36 -50.97
CA GLY A 753 23.27 7.42 -49.94
C GLY A 753 23.80 7.64 -48.52
N SER A 754 22.92 7.57 -47.55
CA SER A 754 23.27 7.63 -46.13
C SER A 754 23.44 6.21 -45.56
N TYR A 755 24.49 6.03 -44.78
CA TYR A 755 24.81 4.79 -44.07
C TYR A 755 25.11 5.10 -42.61
N LEU A 756 25.08 4.10 -41.75
CA LEU A 756 25.51 4.16 -40.35
C LEU A 756 26.82 3.39 -40.24
N LEU A 757 27.85 4.03 -39.72
CA LEU A 757 29.11 3.37 -39.39
C LEU A 757 29.14 3.11 -37.87
N HIS A 758 29.10 1.85 -37.54
CA HIS A 758 29.22 1.35 -36.15
C HIS A 758 30.68 0.96 -35.92
N ILE A 759 31.27 1.47 -34.84
CA ILE A 759 32.68 1.28 -34.49
C ILE A 759 32.77 0.71 -33.12
N THR A 760 33.43 -0.43 -32.96
CA THR A 760 33.68 -1.12 -31.71
C THR A 760 35.11 -0.86 -31.24
N THR A 761 35.28 -0.50 -29.97
CA THR A 761 36.60 -0.28 -29.34
C THR A 761 36.60 -0.92 -27.93
N PRO A 762 37.76 -1.11 -27.27
CA PRO A 762 37.86 -1.52 -25.89
C PRO A 762 37.17 -0.56 -24.88
N LYS A 763 36.92 0.69 -25.29
CA LYS A 763 36.25 1.73 -24.50
C LYS A 763 34.73 1.83 -24.77
N GLY A 764 34.15 0.92 -25.57
CA GLY A 764 32.74 0.90 -25.95
C GLY A 764 32.51 1.06 -27.45
N GLU A 765 31.26 1.34 -27.82
CA GLU A 765 30.80 1.38 -29.21
C GLU A 765 30.24 2.75 -29.56
N VAL A 766 30.47 3.18 -30.79
CA VAL A 766 29.98 4.46 -31.33
C VAL A 766 29.38 4.24 -32.71
N THR A 767 28.23 4.84 -32.96
CA THR A 767 27.60 4.86 -34.29
C THR A 767 27.53 6.27 -34.83
N GLN A 768 28.04 6.48 -36.03
CA GLN A 768 27.96 7.76 -36.71
C GLN A 768 27.35 7.62 -38.12
N LYS A 769 26.59 8.64 -38.53
CA LYS A 769 26.04 8.71 -39.87
C LYS A 769 27.12 9.15 -40.85
N VAL A 770 27.30 8.44 -41.98
CA VAL A 770 28.18 8.77 -43.07
C VAL A 770 27.40 8.91 -44.38
N ILE A 771 27.91 9.71 -45.30
CA ILE A 771 27.31 9.94 -46.61
C ILE A 771 28.28 9.44 -47.67
N ILE A 772 27.83 8.58 -48.56
CA ILE A 772 28.55 8.05 -49.71
C ILE A 772 28.01 8.72 -50.99
N LYS A 773 28.94 9.16 -51.87
CA LYS A 773 28.65 9.85 -53.12
C LYS A 773 28.73 8.91 -54.32
#